data_10bf716660f4689be4180c0c07f114a7
#
_entry.id   10bf716660f4689be4180c0c07f114a7
#
_cell.length_a   1.000
_cell.length_b   1.000
_cell.length_c   1.000
_cell.angle_alpha   90.00
_cell.angle_beta   90.00
_cell.angle_gamma   90.00
#
_symmetry.space_group_name_H-M   'P 1'
#
loop_
_entity.id
_entity.type
_entity.pdbx_description
1 polymer ?
#
loop_
_entity_poly.entity_id
_entity_poly.type
_entity_poly.pdbx_seq_one_letter_code
_entity_poly.pdbx_strand_id
1 'polypeptide(L)'
;MEDVLTPKSIAIIGVSQDSEKVGSVLLSNLIEGGYNGRIYPINPKYETIQERKAYPSILEIEDSIDLACIALPYQMVEQAVDQCIEKKVKTLLIISAGFGETGPEGRELEERITTKIKNAKIRLIGPNCLGFINNKASINLTFAKENAPDGNIAFISQSGAFCTAVLDMANEGNSGFSHVISVGNKADINENELIPYFLSNPEVKAVAIYLEEFSDGKEFVSIVQRSKKPILLIAPGSSEKSKQAISSHTGSLASSYDTVLAAVKKANIILAENSEELYKLIELVDYAFMPKGKKVAIVSNAGGPGITAVDSAEKEGLEIAELGEKTQLKLKKELPVEASVENPVDILGDGKSDRFASSVKTVLEDINVDSVLVLLTPQLMTEVEETSRAISEIALQSPKPIFACYLGGKEVKKGFKILSEKRVPWFNDVQEAMHLIAKLATFEQEKGLNKVIEAGKFLKKTRNKREILEYVQDNDEVVVLPDSLAISIMNEFWIDYPKQLVTSSLEEGRDFASTIFPVAIKATAEDLAHKTDYKALYLDIRTITEFEEKFEELRETVMKITGNPAPNILIQEMVDSKIEMFIGANREGDSHIYDKDGVGFGHLLAVGKGGVYTEVYKDIKHALIPERREKIDSILSETNVSKVIDGYRGKPKLAREKLIDLIMKIQSMLVTYPEIVSMDINPVMLNEERAVVVDIKLYAKK
;
A
#
# COMPACT_ATOMS: atom_id res chain seq x y z
N MET A 1 -22.51 -3.17 -9.64
CA MET A 1 -22.35 -1.99 -8.73
C MET A 1 -23.40 -0.92 -9.01
N GLU A 2 -23.70 -0.57 -10.26
CA GLU A 2 -24.70 0.48 -10.57
C GLU A 2 -26.03 0.25 -9.83
N ASP A 3 -26.64 -0.93 -9.98
CA ASP A 3 -27.93 -1.25 -9.31
C ASP A 3 -27.87 -1.22 -7.76
N VAL A 4 -26.67 -1.38 -7.19
CA VAL A 4 -26.42 -1.31 -5.73
C VAL A 4 -26.41 0.12 -5.25
N LEU A 5 -25.76 1.01 -6.00
CA LEU A 5 -25.48 2.40 -5.59
C LEU A 5 -26.51 3.41 -6.14
N THR A 6 -27.44 2.97 -7.03
CA THR A 6 -28.52 3.78 -7.60
C THR A 6 -29.89 3.11 -7.50
N PRO A 7 -30.29 2.60 -6.29
CA PRO A 7 -31.60 1.97 -6.11
C PRO A 7 -32.74 2.95 -6.40
N LYS A 8 -33.82 2.47 -7.00
CA LYS A 8 -35.04 3.25 -7.29
C LYS A 8 -36.09 3.14 -6.18
N SER A 9 -35.92 2.18 -5.28
CA SER A 9 -36.77 1.96 -4.12
C SER A 9 -35.93 1.52 -2.92
N ILE A 10 -36.11 2.18 -1.78
CA ILE A 10 -35.38 1.93 -0.55
C ILE A 10 -36.35 1.69 0.60
N ALA A 11 -36.20 0.54 1.25
CA ALA A 11 -36.87 0.24 2.51
C ALA A 11 -35.89 0.45 3.69
N ILE A 12 -36.31 1.12 4.75
CA ILE A 12 -35.49 1.33 5.95
C ILE A 12 -36.16 0.60 7.12
N ILE A 13 -35.52 -0.46 7.60
CA ILE A 13 -36.03 -1.32 8.69
C ILE A 13 -35.43 -0.86 10.02
N GLY A 14 -36.29 -0.48 10.97
CA GLY A 14 -35.89 0.03 12.27
C GLY A 14 -36.02 1.55 12.42
N VAL A 15 -36.79 2.19 11.56
CA VAL A 15 -37.13 3.62 11.69
C VAL A 15 -38.01 3.86 12.92
N SER A 16 -37.89 5.01 13.58
CA SER A 16 -38.64 5.37 14.81
C SER A 16 -39.18 6.81 14.69
N GLN A 17 -40.14 7.16 15.55
CA GLN A 17 -40.53 8.58 15.75
C GLN A 17 -39.48 9.39 16.50
N ASP A 18 -38.60 8.73 17.23
CA ASP A 18 -37.44 9.34 17.90
C ASP A 18 -36.38 9.72 16.84
N SER A 19 -36.20 11.02 16.66
CA SER A 19 -35.30 11.58 15.63
C SER A 19 -33.81 11.31 15.88
N GLU A 20 -33.44 10.95 17.11
CA GLU A 20 -32.02 10.67 17.44
C GLU A 20 -31.62 9.21 17.14
N LYS A 21 -32.58 8.34 16.83
CA LYS A 21 -32.27 6.96 16.49
C LYS A 21 -31.73 6.83 15.07
N VAL A 22 -30.75 5.94 14.91
CA VAL A 22 -30.03 5.70 13.64
C VAL A 22 -31.00 5.54 12.47
N GLY A 23 -32.04 4.69 12.57
CA GLY A 23 -33.00 4.49 11.50
C GLY A 23 -33.76 5.76 11.11
N SER A 24 -33.99 6.66 12.04
CA SER A 24 -34.69 7.93 11.79
C SER A 24 -33.77 8.97 11.15
N VAL A 25 -32.51 8.99 11.56
CA VAL A 25 -31.48 9.82 10.92
C VAL A 25 -31.26 9.38 9.47
N LEU A 26 -31.19 8.08 9.19
CA LEU A 26 -31.09 7.54 7.82
C LEU A 26 -32.26 8.00 6.94
N LEU A 27 -33.49 7.98 7.48
CA LEU A 27 -34.66 8.46 6.76
C LEU A 27 -34.60 9.96 6.50
N SER A 28 -34.25 10.75 7.51
CA SER A 28 -34.10 12.21 7.39
C SER A 28 -33.04 12.57 6.35
N ASN A 29 -31.84 11.98 6.44
CA ASN A 29 -30.74 12.24 5.52
C ASN A 29 -31.11 11.88 4.08
N LEU A 30 -31.84 10.79 3.88
CA LEU A 30 -32.29 10.36 2.55
C LEU A 30 -33.30 11.35 1.94
N ILE A 31 -34.21 11.87 2.76
CA ILE A 31 -35.21 12.87 2.34
C ILE A 31 -34.54 14.22 2.08
N GLU A 32 -33.72 14.72 3.03
CA GLU A 32 -33.01 15.99 2.94
C GLU A 32 -31.99 16.00 1.80
N GLY A 33 -31.36 14.84 1.52
CA GLY A 33 -30.47 14.63 0.37
C GLY A 33 -31.15 14.73 -0.99
N GLY A 34 -32.50 14.80 -1.02
CA GLY A 34 -33.26 15.00 -2.25
C GLY A 34 -33.50 13.71 -3.06
N TYR A 35 -33.48 12.56 -2.43
CA TYR A 35 -33.73 11.28 -3.12
C TYR A 35 -35.13 11.24 -3.73
N ASN A 36 -35.21 11.01 -5.05
CA ASN A 36 -36.45 11.02 -5.82
C ASN A 36 -37.11 9.64 -5.98
N GLY A 37 -36.52 8.56 -5.45
CA GLY A 37 -37.07 7.21 -5.50
C GLY A 37 -38.12 6.97 -4.42
N ARG A 38 -38.67 5.75 -4.38
CA ARG A 38 -39.67 5.36 -3.41
C ARG A 38 -39.01 4.99 -2.07
N ILE A 39 -39.52 5.54 -0.99
CA ILE A 39 -39.02 5.32 0.38
C ILE A 39 -40.10 4.61 1.20
N TYR A 40 -39.73 3.52 1.85
CA TYR A 40 -40.63 2.69 2.68
C TYR A 40 -40.06 2.57 4.10
N PRO A 41 -40.52 3.42 5.06
CA PRO A 41 -40.19 3.26 6.47
C PRO A 41 -40.85 2.00 7.04
N ILE A 42 -40.09 1.17 7.77
CA ILE A 42 -40.61 -0.07 8.37
C ILE A 42 -40.45 -0.03 9.88
N ASN A 43 -41.59 -0.08 10.58
CA ASN A 43 -41.70 -0.26 12.02
C ASN A 43 -43.12 -0.76 12.40
N PRO A 44 -43.23 -1.86 13.16
CA PRO A 44 -44.54 -2.41 13.53
C PRO A 44 -45.36 -1.56 14.53
N LYS A 45 -44.75 -0.51 15.09
CA LYS A 45 -45.42 0.30 16.15
C LYS A 45 -46.06 1.57 15.61
N TYR A 46 -45.84 1.97 14.37
CA TYR A 46 -46.24 3.26 13.84
C TYR A 46 -46.93 3.13 12.49
N GLU A 47 -48.01 3.87 12.26
CA GLU A 47 -48.67 3.98 10.96
C GLU A 47 -48.04 5.00 10.05
N THR A 48 -47.44 6.04 10.66
CA THR A 48 -46.74 7.11 9.94
C THR A 48 -45.45 7.50 10.67
N ILE A 49 -44.40 7.80 9.92
CA ILE A 49 -43.10 8.31 10.42
C ILE A 49 -42.63 9.38 9.45
N GLN A 50 -42.30 10.58 9.96
CA GLN A 50 -41.86 11.74 9.16
C GLN A 50 -42.82 11.99 7.96
N GLU A 51 -44.13 12.05 8.25
CA GLU A 51 -45.22 12.28 7.28
C GLU A 51 -45.34 11.22 6.17
N ARG A 52 -44.66 10.09 6.29
CA ARG A 52 -44.71 8.97 5.34
C ARG A 52 -45.43 7.78 5.95
N LYS A 53 -46.17 7.04 5.13
CA LYS A 53 -46.78 5.77 5.54
C LYS A 53 -45.67 4.81 5.99
N ALA A 54 -45.78 4.28 7.19
CA ALA A 54 -44.94 3.22 7.70
C ALA A 54 -45.60 1.86 7.50
N TYR A 55 -44.79 0.82 7.34
CA TYR A 55 -45.22 -0.54 7.14
C TYR A 55 -44.79 -1.40 8.33
N PRO A 56 -45.65 -2.32 8.84
CA PRO A 56 -45.25 -3.19 9.95
C PRO A 56 -44.12 -4.15 9.61
N SER A 57 -44.07 -4.59 8.34
CA SER A 57 -43.06 -5.50 7.78
C SER A 57 -42.77 -5.15 6.32
N ILE A 58 -41.59 -5.50 5.85
CA ILE A 58 -41.21 -5.37 4.44
C ILE A 58 -42.10 -6.24 3.52
N LEU A 59 -42.67 -7.33 4.07
CA LEU A 59 -43.54 -8.24 3.35
C LEU A 59 -44.91 -7.62 2.99
N GLU A 60 -45.37 -6.60 3.73
CA GLU A 60 -46.61 -5.89 3.47
C GLU A 60 -46.50 -4.81 2.39
N ILE A 61 -45.33 -4.58 1.85
CA ILE A 61 -45.14 -3.68 0.72
C ILE A 61 -45.46 -4.44 -0.58
N GLU A 62 -46.40 -3.97 -1.37
CA GLU A 62 -46.74 -4.61 -2.66
C GLU A 62 -45.64 -4.45 -3.71
N ASP A 63 -44.97 -3.29 -3.72
CA ASP A 63 -43.91 -2.94 -4.67
C ASP A 63 -42.64 -3.78 -4.51
N SER A 64 -41.85 -3.89 -5.57
CA SER A 64 -40.48 -4.44 -5.52
C SER A 64 -39.54 -3.47 -4.82
N ILE A 65 -38.65 -4.01 -4.02
CA ILE A 65 -37.64 -3.22 -3.28
C ILE A 65 -36.26 -3.50 -3.86
N ASP A 66 -35.55 -2.45 -4.28
CA ASP A 66 -34.19 -2.57 -4.78
C ASP A 66 -33.19 -2.69 -3.64
N LEU A 67 -33.33 -1.86 -2.59
CA LEU A 67 -32.45 -1.87 -1.43
C LEU A 67 -33.22 -1.86 -0.12
N ALA A 68 -32.84 -2.74 0.80
CA ALA A 68 -33.30 -2.69 2.20
C ALA A 68 -32.14 -2.34 3.14
N CYS A 69 -32.31 -1.25 3.89
CA CYS A 69 -31.38 -0.80 4.92
C CYS A 69 -31.87 -1.31 6.28
N ILE A 70 -31.02 -2.04 7.01
CA ILE A 70 -31.33 -2.64 8.31
C ILE A 70 -30.58 -1.87 9.41
N ALA A 71 -31.34 -1.21 10.29
CA ALA A 71 -30.85 -0.48 11.46
C ALA A 71 -31.54 -0.99 12.73
N LEU A 72 -31.31 -2.25 13.07
CA LEU A 72 -31.89 -2.95 14.21
C LEU A 72 -30.80 -3.42 15.19
N PRO A 73 -31.14 -3.74 16.47
CA PRO A 73 -30.22 -4.51 17.31
C PRO A 73 -29.83 -5.83 16.64
N TYR A 74 -28.56 -6.25 16.76
CA TYR A 74 -28.00 -7.37 16.01
C TYR A 74 -28.81 -8.68 16.16
N GLN A 75 -29.43 -8.90 17.34
CA GLN A 75 -30.26 -10.09 17.60
C GLN A 75 -31.49 -10.20 16.67
N MET A 76 -31.93 -9.08 16.11
CA MET A 76 -33.10 -9.02 15.22
C MET A 76 -32.73 -8.99 13.74
N VAL A 77 -31.45 -8.85 13.40
CA VAL A 77 -31.00 -8.69 12.01
C VAL A 77 -31.24 -9.94 11.18
N GLU A 78 -31.00 -11.13 11.73
CA GLU A 78 -31.19 -12.39 11.00
C GLU A 78 -32.66 -12.58 10.55
N GLN A 79 -33.62 -12.27 11.42
CA GLN A 79 -35.03 -12.30 11.07
C GLN A 79 -35.40 -11.27 9.99
N ALA A 80 -34.86 -10.09 10.06
CA ALA A 80 -35.06 -9.05 9.04
C ALA A 80 -34.48 -9.49 7.67
N VAL A 81 -33.32 -10.13 7.69
CA VAL A 81 -32.70 -10.70 6.48
C VAL A 81 -33.59 -11.79 5.87
N ASP A 82 -34.14 -12.69 6.68
CA ASP A 82 -35.05 -13.74 6.20
C ASP A 82 -36.29 -13.14 5.51
N GLN A 83 -36.86 -12.06 6.06
CA GLN A 83 -37.99 -11.33 5.44
C GLN A 83 -37.55 -10.63 4.12
N CYS A 84 -36.36 -10.07 4.08
CA CYS A 84 -35.82 -9.46 2.87
C CYS A 84 -35.59 -10.51 1.75
N ILE A 85 -35.14 -11.70 2.11
CA ILE A 85 -34.98 -12.83 1.17
C ILE A 85 -36.34 -13.25 0.61
N GLU A 86 -37.34 -13.41 1.46
CA GLU A 86 -38.73 -13.75 1.04
C GLU A 86 -39.28 -12.65 0.12
N LYS A 87 -39.03 -11.38 0.43
CA LYS A 87 -39.42 -10.21 -0.39
C LYS A 87 -38.65 -10.11 -1.72
N LYS A 88 -37.56 -10.86 -1.88
CA LYS A 88 -36.65 -10.82 -3.05
C LYS A 88 -36.02 -9.45 -3.26
N VAL A 89 -35.56 -8.84 -2.18
CA VAL A 89 -34.77 -7.58 -2.24
C VAL A 89 -33.48 -7.83 -3.02
N LYS A 90 -33.01 -6.85 -3.80
CA LYS A 90 -31.80 -7.03 -4.61
C LYS A 90 -30.51 -6.77 -3.83
N THR A 91 -30.56 -5.77 -2.91
CA THR A 91 -29.40 -5.33 -2.13
C THR A 91 -29.77 -5.11 -0.68
N LEU A 92 -28.92 -5.53 0.23
CA LEU A 92 -28.99 -5.22 1.65
C LEU A 92 -27.89 -4.25 2.05
N LEU A 93 -28.21 -3.30 2.92
CA LEU A 93 -27.29 -2.46 3.65
C LEU A 93 -27.52 -2.72 5.14
N ILE A 94 -26.55 -3.30 5.84
CA ILE A 94 -26.67 -3.60 7.27
C ILE A 94 -25.79 -2.62 8.05
N ILE A 95 -26.48 -1.67 8.70
CA ILE A 95 -25.82 -0.64 9.54
C ILE A 95 -25.41 -1.22 10.89
N SER A 96 -26.22 -2.15 11.40
CA SER A 96 -26.05 -2.74 12.73
C SER A 96 -24.66 -3.30 12.96
N ALA A 97 -24.10 -3.05 14.15
CA ALA A 97 -22.90 -3.67 14.69
C ALA A 97 -23.29 -4.87 15.58
N GLY A 98 -22.31 -5.67 16.01
CA GLY A 98 -22.48 -6.85 16.84
C GLY A 98 -22.20 -8.15 16.09
N PHE A 99 -21.28 -8.10 15.13
CA PHE A 99 -20.90 -9.20 14.24
C PHE A 99 -19.43 -9.58 14.45
N GLY A 100 -18.68 -9.83 13.38
CA GLY A 100 -17.31 -10.33 13.45
C GLY A 100 -16.37 -9.51 14.32
N GLU A 101 -16.60 -8.20 14.43
CA GLU A 101 -15.84 -7.28 15.29
C GLU A 101 -16.03 -7.54 16.81
N THR A 102 -17.06 -8.29 17.21
CA THR A 102 -17.32 -8.59 18.63
C THR A 102 -16.75 -9.93 19.09
N GLY A 103 -16.10 -10.68 18.18
CA GLY A 103 -15.44 -11.93 18.49
C GLY A 103 -16.12 -13.17 17.86
N PRO A 104 -15.83 -14.39 18.35
CA PRO A 104 -16.23 -15.63 17.68
C PRO A 104 -17.74 -15.78 17.47
N GLU A 105 -18.55 -15.50 18.49
CA GLU A 105 -20.02 -15.63 18.39
C GLU A 105 -20.61 -14.66 17.35
N GLY A 106 -20.10 -13.42 17.32
CA GLY A 106 -20.50 -12.45 16.32
C GLY A 106 -20.09 -12.85 14.90
N ARG A 107 -18.93 -13.48 14.76
CA ARG A 107 -18.43 -14.02 13.49
C ARG A 107 -19.31 -15.15 12.98
N GLU A 108 -19.69 -16.11 13.82
CA GLU A 108 -20.61 -17.19 13.45
C GLU A 108 -21.97 -16.65 12.96
N LEU A 109 -22.47 -15.59 13.62
CA LEU A 109 -23.70 -14.92 13.19
C LEU A 109 -23.53 -14.25 11.82
N GLU A 110 -22.42 -13.55 11.61
CA GLU A 110 -22.09 -12.90 10.33
C GLU A 110 -21.98 -13.90 9.19
N GLU A 111 -21.25 -15.00 9.38
CA GLU A 111 -21.08 -16.07 8.39
C GLU A 111 -22.42 -16.72 8.05
N ARG A 112 -23.26 -17.01 9.05
CA ARG A 112 -24.59 -17.60 8.85
C ARG A 112 -25.49 -16.68 8.04
N ILE A 113 -25.53 -15.37 8.38
CA ILE A 113 -26.32 -14.38 7.65
C ILE A 113 -25.80 -14.18 6.23
N THR A 114 -24.49 -14.04 6.08
CA THR A 114 -23.83 -13.84 4.78
C THR A 114 -24.06 -15.03 3.86
N THR A 115 -24.03 -16.27 4.40
CA THR A 115 -24.32 -17.49 3.63
C THR A 115 -25.76 -17.49 3.12
N LYS A 116 -26.74 -17.11 3.96
CA LYS A 116 -28.15 -16.98 3.53
C LYS A 116 -28.30 -15.96 2.41
N ILE A 117 -27.69 -14.79 2.55
CA ILE A 117 -27.74 -13.69 1.57
C ILE A 117 -27.13 -14.12 0.23
N LYS A 118 -25.94 -14.75 0.25
CA LYS A 118 -25.27 -15.28 -0.95
C LYS A 118 -26.10 -16.35 -1.67
N ASN A 119 -26.69 -17.28 -0.91
CA ASN A 119 -27.55 -18.32 -1.48
C ASN A 119 -28.79 -17.74 -2.16
N ALA A 120 -29.31 -16.63 -1.64
CA ALA A 120 -30.43 -15.90 -2.23
C ALA A 120 -30.00 -14.98 -3.40
N LYS A 121 -28.71 -14.90 -3.71
CA LYS A 121 -28.09 -14.01 -4.74
C LYS A 121 -28.38 -12.52 -4.50
N ILE A 122 -28.46 -12.11 -3.25
CA ILE A 122 -28.62 -10.74 -2.81
C ILE A 122 -27.22 -10.17 -2.56
N ARG A 123 -27.00 -8.89 -2.86
CA ARG A 123 -25.74 -8.19 -2.55
C ARG A 123 -25.82 -7.55 -1.15
N LEU A 124 -24.67 -7.42 -0.50
CA LEU A 124 -24.59 -6.88 0.86
C LEU A 124 -23.49 -5.81 0.98
N ILE A 125 -23.85 -4.63 1.52
CA ILE A 125 -22.90 -3.63 2.05
C ILE A 125 -22.90 -3.74 3.57
N GLY A 126 -21.72 -3.78 4.19
CA GLY A 126 -21.55 -3.97 5.63
C GLY A 126 -21.36 -5.46 5.99
N PRO A 127 -21.78 -5.91 7.18
CA PRO A 127 -22.43 -5.16 8.27
C PRO A 127 -21.49 -4.17 8.98
N ASN A 128 -21.98 -3.55 10.07
CA ASN A 128 -21.19 -2.62 10.90
C ASN A 128 -20.62 -1.44 10.09
N CYS A 129 -21.45 -0.71 9.37
CA CYS A 129 -21.04 0.37 8.50
C CYS A 129 -21.86 1.66 8.73
N LEU A 130 -21.33 2.80 8.29
CA LEU A 130 -22.03 4.09 8.33
C LEU A 130 -23.16 4.17 7.30
N GLY A 131 -23.05 3.44 6.20
CA GLY A 131 -23.89 3.55 5.02
C GLY A 131 -23.15 4.14 3.82
N PHE A 132 -23.89 4.72 2.87
CA PHE A 132 -23.27 5.33 1.70
C PHE A 132 -23.97 6.62 1.25
N ILE A 133 -23.19 7.49 0.61
CA ILE A 133 -23.64 8.68 -0.11
C ILE A 133 -23.35 8.48 -1.59
N ASN A 134 -24.30 8.82 -2.45
CA ASN A 134 -24.13 8.97 -3.88
C ASN A 134 -24.73 10.32 -4.29
N ASN A 135 -23.90 11.36 -4.40
CA ASN A 135 -24.33 12.69 -4.72
C ASN A 135 -24.92 12.79 -6.13
N LYS A 136 -24.46 11.95 -7.07
CA LYS A 136 -24.98 11.95 -8.45
C LYS A 136 -26.40 11.39 -8.54
N ALA A 137 -26.82 10.57 -7.59
CA ALA A 137 -28.19 10.05 -7.46
C ALA A 137 -28.98 10.73 -6.33
N SER A 138 -28.45 11.77 -5.69
CA SER A 138 -29.04 12.45 -4.52
C SER A 138 -29.40 11.49 -3.39
N ILE A 139 -28.55 10.49 -3.13
CA ILE A 139 -28.73 9.51 -2.08
C ILE A 139 -27.77 9.83 -0.94
N ASN A 140 -28.32 10.09 0.26
CA ASN A 140 -27.59 10.04 1.52
C ASN A 140 -28.26 9.00 2.42
N LEU A 141 -27.76 7.77 2.37
CA LEU A 141 -28.23 6.67 3.21
C LEU A 141 -27.19 6.37 4.28
N THR A 142 -26.84 7.40 5.06
CA THR A 142 -25.92 7.33 6.20
C THR A 142 -26.58 7.92 7.44
N PHE A 143 -26.01 7.62 8.61
CA PHE A 143 -26.34 8.33 9.85
C PHE A 143 -25.28 9.39 10.21
N ALA A 144 -24.53 9.89 9.21
CA ALA A 144 -23.65 11.05 9.39
C ALA A 144 -24.49 12.31 9.68
N LYS A 145 -23.87 13.25 10.42
CA LYS A 145 -24.51 14.53 10.78
C LYS A 145 -24.71 15.44 9.56
N GLU A 146 -23.80 15.38 8.61
CA GLU A 146 -23.76 16.26 7.45
C GLU A 146 -23.66 15.45 6.15
N ASN A 147 -24.13 16.03 5.06
CA ASN A 147 -23.97 15.45 3.74
C ASN A 147 -22.55 15.72 3.19
N ALA A 148 -22.11 14.91 2.26
CA ALA A 148 -20.88 15.19 1.51
C ALA A 148 -21.10 16.33 0.52
N PRO A 149 -20.20 17.33 0.40
CA PRO A 149 -20.21 18.27 -0.73
C PRO A 149 -20.10 17.50 -2.05
N ASP A 150 -20.82 17.96 -3.10
CA ASP A 150 -20.73 17.33 -4.43
C ASP A 150 -19.35 17.56 -5.06
N GLY A 151 -18.80 16.52 -5.68
CA GLY A 151 -17.48 16.57 -6.29
C GLY A 151 -17.17 15.33 -7.13
N ASN A 152 -15.89 15.13 -7.39
CA ASN A 152 -15.41 14.12 -8.33
C ASN A 152 -14.51 13.04 -7.69
N ILE A 153 -14.46 12.95 -6.38
CA ILE A 153 -13.68 11.95 -5.65
C ILE A 153 -14.63 10.86 -5.15
N ALA A 154 -14.27 9.59 -5.32
CA ALA A 154 -14.92 8.49 -4.64
C ALA A 154 -14.14 8.17 -3.36
N PHE A 155 -14.84 8.02 -2.23
CA PHE A 155 -14.22 7.66 -0.96
C PHE A 155 -14.78 6.33 -0.46
N ILE A 156 -13.89 5.38 -0.18
CA ILE A 156 -14.19 4.06 0.37
C ILE A 156 -13.54 3.97 1.75
N SER A 157 -14.30 3.62 2.77
CA SER A 157 -13.74 3.48 4.13
C SER A 157 -14.26 2.24 4.83
N GLN A 158 -13.35 1.51 5.46
CA GLN A 158 -13.69 0.42 6.37
C GLN A 158 -14.19 0.95 7.72
N SER A 159 -13.78 2.17 8.11
CA SER A 159 -14.19 2.82 9.35
C SER A 159 -15.31 3.85 9.12
N GLY A 160 -16.45 3.66 9.79
CA GLY A 160 -17.55 4.64 9.78
C GLY A 160 -17.16 5.97 10.46
N ALA A 161 -16.42 5.92 11.58
CA ALA A 161 -15.94 7.10 12.27
C ALA A 161 -14.96 7.92 11.43
N PHE A 162 -14.09 7.24 10.66
CA PHE A 162 -13.18 7.91 9.73
C PHE A 162 -13.95 8.60 8.58
N CYS A 163 -15.04 7.98 8.09
CA CYS A 163 -15.93 8.66 7.14
C CYS A 163 -16.45 9.98 7.68
N THR A 164 -16.94 9.99 8.92
CA THR A 164 -17.50 11.24 9.51
C THR A 164 -16.45 12.33 9.66
N ALA A 165 -15.22 11.98 10.03
CA ALA A 165 -14.11 12.94 10.13
C ALA A 165 -13.77 13.55 8.76
N VAL A 166 -13.70 12.72 7.71
CA VAL A 166 -13.43 13.19 6.33
C VAL A 166 -14.56 14.07 5.80
N LEU A 167 -15.82 13.74 6.13
CA LEU A 167 -16.98 14.54 5.75
C LEU A 167 -16.96 15.93 6.43
N ASP A 168 -16.60 15.98 7.70
CA ASP A 168 -16.46 17.23 8.45
C ASP A 168 -15.40 18.15 7.84
N MET A 169 -14.21 17.59 7.53
CA MET A 169 -13.14 18.32 6.82
C MET A 169 -13.59 18.82 5.44
N ALA A 170 -14.37 18.02 4.72
CA ALA A 170 -14.86 18.38 3.39
C ALA A 170 -15.89 19.52 3.42
N ASN A 171 -16.68 19.61 4.46
CA ASN A 171 -17.65 20.70 4.66
C ASN A 171 -16.98 22.03 5.07
N GLU A 172 -15.80 21.97 5.68
CA GLU A 172 -14.97 23.17 5.91
C GLU A 172 -14.13 23.56 4.67
N GLY A 173 -13.74 22.57 3.84
CA GLY A 173 -12.95 22.74 2.64
C GLY A 173 -13.78 23.03 1.39
N ASN A 174 -13.16 22.90 0.22
CA ASN A 174 -13.81 23.12 -1.08
C ASN A 174 -13.73 21.90 -2.02
N SER A 175 -13.36 20.74 -1.51
CA SER A 175 -13.35 19.48 -2.25
C SER A 175 -14.55 18.64 -1.86
N GLY A 176 -15.14 18.00 -2.85
CA GLY A 176 -16.34 17.20 -2.68
C GLY A 176 -16.20 15.78 -3.20
N PHE A 177 -17.20 14.98 -2.89
CA PHE A 177 -17.24 13.59 -3.24
C PHE A 177 -18.38 13.28 -4.22
N SER A 178 -18.10 12.43 -5.20
CA SER A 178 -19.16 11.80 -6.00
C SER A 178 -19.87 10.72 -5.20
N HIS A 179 -19.08 9.94 -4.46
CA HIS A 179 -19.54 8.84 -3.62
C HIS A 179 -18.72 8.78 -2.32
N VAL A 180 -19.40 8.41 -1.23
CA VAL A 180 -18.76 8.04 0.04
C VAL A 180 -19.37 6.72 0.47
N ILE A 181 -18.57 5.68 0.66
CA ILE A 181 -19.05 4.34 0.99
C ILE A 181 -18.31 3.82 2.21
N SER A 182 -19.07 3.52 3.27
CA SER A 182 -18.55 2.77 4.41
C SER A 182 -18.82 1.29 4.18
N VAL A 183 -17.75 0.49 4.04
CA VAL A 183 -17.88 -0.94 3.75
C VAL A 183 -17.98 -1.82 5.01
N GLY A 184 -17.68 -1.28 6.19
CA GLY A 184 -17.75 -2.00 7.47
C GLY A 184 -16.93 -3.29 7.46
N ASN A 185 -17.52 -4.41 7.88
CA ASN A 185 -16.86 -5.73 7.93
C ASN A 185 -16.63 -6.37 6.56
N LYS A 186 -17.12 -5.80 5.45
CA LYS A 186 -16.90 -6.28 4.07
C LYS A 186 -17.33 -7.74 3.82
N ALA A 187 -18.45 -8.15 4.37
CA ALA A 187 -18.89 -9.55 4.28
C ALA A 187 -19.25 -10.03 2.84
N ASP A 188 -19.54 -9.08 1.92
CA ASP A 188 -19.76 -9.36 0.49
C ASP A 188 -19.06 -8.31 -0.37
N ILE A 189 -19.63 -7.08 -0.48
CA ILE A 189 -19.05 -6.01 -1.29
C ILE A 189 -17.83 -5.44 -0.58
N ASN A 190 -16.72 -5.39 -1.31
CA ASN A 190 -15.42 -4.96 -0.81
C ASN A 190 -14.73 -3.97 -1.76
N GLU A 191 -13.53 -3.53 -1.40
CA GLU A 191 -12.72 -2.59 -2.16
C GLU A 191 -12.40 -3.08 -3.58
N ASN A 192 -12.19 -4.39 -3.79
CA ASN A 192 -11.82 -4.93 -5.09
C ASN A 192 -12.96 -4.89 -6.12
N GLU A 193 -14.21 -4.79 -5.66
CA GLU A 193 -15.36 -4.57 -6.53
C GLU A 193 -15.67 -3.08 -6.75
N LEU A 194 -15.49 -2.25 -5.71
CA LEU A 194 -15.82 -0.83 -5.76
C LEU A 194 -14.80 -0.02 -6.57
N ILE A 195 -13.51 -0.32 -6.42
CA ILE A 195 -12.45 0.41 -7.13
C ILE A 195 -12.62 0.34 -8.65
N PRO A 196 -12.79 -0.83 -9.31
CA PRO A 196 -12.98 -0.90 -10.75
C PRO A 196 -14.22 -0.12 -11.23
N TYR A 197 -15.30 -0.14 -10.45
CA TYR A 197 -16.51 0.62 -10.74
C TYR A 197 -16.20 2.13 -10.82
N PHE A 198 -15.52 2.68 -9.81
CA PHE A 198 -15.14 4.10 -9.79
C PHE A 198 -14.08 4.46 -10.83
N LEU A 199 -13.12 3.57 -11.08
CA LEU A 199 -12.10 3.80 -12.09
C LEU A 199 -12.71 3.87 -13.51
N SER A 200 -13.77 3.12 -13.78
CA SER A 200 -14.48 3.13 -15.06
C SER A 200 -15.37 4.36 -15.25
N ASN A 201 -15.77 5.04 -14.18
CA ASN A 201 -16.61 6.24 -14.25
C ASN A 201 -15.77 7.47 -14.64
N PRO A 202 -16.04 8.13 -15.81
CA PRO A 202 -15.24 9.27 -16.28
C PRO A 202 -15.34 10.51 -15.37
N GLU A 203 -16.38 10.65 -14.57
CA GLU A 203 -16.58 11.78 -13.66
C GLU A 203 -15.74 11.65 -12.38
N VAL A 204 -15.31 10.43 -12.03
CA VAL A 204 -14.44 10.20 -10.87
C VAL A 204 -12.99 10.49 -11.25
N LYS A 205 -12.35 11.46 -10.59
CA LYS A 205 -10.95 11.83 -10.81
C LYS A 205 -9.97 10.95 -10.05
N ALA A 206 -10.30 10.56 -8.82
CA ALA A 206 -9.49 9.72 -7.97
C ALA A 206 -10.36 8.88 -7.01
N VAL A 207 -9.77 7.84 -6.44
CA VAL A 207 -10.39 7.06 -5.37
C VAL A 207 -9.55 7.20 -4.10
N ALA A 208 -10.14 7.73 -3.04
CA ALA A 208 -9.54 7.79 -1.72
C ALA A 208 -10.03 6.60 -0.89
N ILE A 209 -9.14 6.00 -0.10
CA ILE A 209 -9.42 4.73 0.57
C ILE A 209 -8.83 4.73 1.98
N TYR A 210 -9.61 4.26 2.95
CA TYR A 210 -9.15 3.88 4.27
C TYR A 210 -9.41 2.40 4.51
N LEU A 211 -8.36 1.60 4.66
CA LEU A 211 -8.47 0.15 4.90
C LEU A 211 -7.59 -0.28 6.07
N GLU A 212 -8.19 -1.04 6.98
CA GLU A 212 -7.52 -1.72 8.09
C GLU A 212 -6.99 -3.09 7.68
N GLU A 213 -7.67 -3.72 6.70
CA GLU A 213 -7.31 -4.99 6.08
C GLU A 213 -7.69 -5.02 4.60
N PHE A 214 -7.11 -5.94 3.84
CA PHE A 214 -7.41 -6.14 2.42
C PHE A 214 -8.15 -7.46 2.21
N SER A 215 -9.23 -7.45 1.40
CA SER A 215 -10.03 -8.65 1.12
C SER A 215 -9.27 -9.68 0.28
N ASP A 216 -8.58 -9.22 -0.76
CA ASP A 216 -7.59 -9.97 -1.55
C ASP A 216 -6.51 -8.99 -2.01
N GLY A 217 -5.33 -9.09 -1.40
CA GLY A 217 -4.23 -8.16 -1.67
C GLY A 217 -3.65 -8.29 -3.08
N LYS A 218 -3.62 -9.50 -3.66
CA LYS A 218 -3.14 -9.72 -5.05
C LYS A 218 -4.10 -9.10 -6.04
N GLU A 219 -5.39 -9.30 -5.85
CA GLU A 219 -6.43 -8.71 -6.69
C GLU A 219 -6.40 -7.19 -6.59
N PHE A 220 -6.32 -6.65 -5.36
CA PHE A 220 -6.19 -5.22 -5.11
C PHE A 220 -5.02 -4.61 -5.88
N VAL A 221 -3.81 -5.15 -5.74
CA VAL A 221 -2.63 -4.69 -6.48
C VAL A 221 -2.85 -4.77 -7.98
N SER A 222 -3.40 -5.87 -8.49
CA SER A 222 -3.66 -6.07 -9.92
C SER A 222 -4.64 -5.05 -10.50
N ILE A 223 -5.69 -4.70 -9.73
CA ILE A 223 -6.69 -3.69 -10.10
C ILE A 223 -6.03 -2.31 -10.16
N VAL A 224 -5.33 -1.93 -9.08
CA VAL A 224 -4.76 -0.60 -8.93
C VAL A 224 -3.62 -0.35 -9.92
N GLN A 225 -2.76 -1.33 -10.19
CA GLN A 225 -1.69 -1.20 -11.20
C GLN A 225 -2.21 -0.82 -12.60
N ARG A 226 -3.45 -1.16 -12.93
CA ARG A 226 -4.07 -0.82 -14.22
C ARG A 226 -4.66 0.57 -14.24
N SER A 227 -4.75 1.22 -13.09
CA SER A 227 -5.35 2.55 -12.98
C SER A 227 -4.46 3.63 -13.59
N LYS A 228 -5.12 4.56 -14.28
CA LYS A 228 -4.52 5.85 -14.68
C LYS A 228 -4.95 6.98 -13.75
N LYS A 229 -5.92 6.73 -12.87
CA LYS A 229 -6.41 7.68 -11.88
C LYS A 229 -5.69 7.46 -10.56
N PRO A 230 -5.39 8.50 -9.80
CA PRO A 230 -4.77 8.37 -8.49
C PRO A 230 -5.63 7.53 -7.54
N ILE A 231 -4.95 6.65 -6.80
CA ILE A 231 -5.50 5.97 -5.62
C ILE A 231 -4.77 6.55 -4.42
N LEU A 232 -5.53 7.15 -3.51
CA LEU A 232 -5.05 7.71 -2.26
C LEU A 232 -5.38 6.72 -1.15
N LEU A 233 -4.42 6.29 -0.35
CA LEU A 233 -4.62 5.23 0.65
C LEU A 233 -4.15 5.68 2.02
N ILE A 234 -4.96 5.43 3.04
CA ILE A 234 -4.50 5.27 4.43
C ILE A 234 -4.65 3.80 4.79
N ALA A 235 -3.57 3.20 5.28
CA ALA A 235 -3.57 1.86 5.85
C ALA A 235 -2.87 1.92 7.22
N PRO A 236 -3.60 1.82 8.34
CA PRO A 236 -2.99 1.74 9.67
C PRO A 236 -2.26 0.40 9.86
N GLY A 237 -1.49 0.26 10.96
CA GLY A 237 -0.82 -1.01 11.27
C GLY A 237 0.71 -0.96 11.17
N SER A 238 1.32 0.23 11.21
CA SER A 238 2.77 0.43 11.12
C SER A 238 3.55 -0.11 12.33
N SER A 239 2.91 -0.38 13.47
CA SER A 239 3.53 -0.93 14.66
C SER A 239 2.86 -2.23 15.11
N GLU A 240 3.58 -3.06 15.87
CA GLU A 240 3.00 -4.30 16.43
C GLU A 240 1.78 -4.04 17.31
N LYS A 241 1.78 -2.94 18.07
CA LYS A 241 0.63 -2.56 18.89
C LYS A 241 -0.57 -2.15 18.05
N SER A 242 -0.36 -1.43 16.94
CA SER A 242 -1.45 -1.08 16.03
C SER A 242 -2.01 -2.30 15.30
N LYS A 243 -1.18 -3.27 14.93
CA LYS A 243 -1.65 -4.55 14.36
C LYS A 243 -2.53 -5.32 15.34
N GLN A 244 -2.11 -5.41 16.62
CA GLN A 244 -2.92 -6.01 17.67
C GLN A 244 -4.26 -5.29 17.86
N ALA A 245 -4.27 -3.96 17.80
CA ALA A 245 -5.49 -3.17 17.88
C ALA A 245 -6.43 -3.45 16.69
N ILE A 246 -5.90 -3.52 15.46
CA ILE A 246 -6.67 -3.88 14.27
C ILE A 246 -7.27 -5.28 14.44
N SER A 247 -6.47 -6.28 14.80
CA SER A 247 -6.94 -7.66 14.99
C SER A 247 -8.04 -7.76 16.06
N SER A 248 -7.94 -6.95 17.12
CA SER A 248 -8.97 -6.87 18.16
C SER A 248 -10.25 -6.17 17.70
N HIS A 249 -10.14 -5.22 16.76
CA HIS A 249 -11.25 -4.41 16.27
C HIS A 249 -11.99 -5.07 15.10
N THR A 250 -11.26 -5.64 14.14
CA THR A 250 -11.85 -6.27 12.93
C THR A 250 -12.04 -7.78 13.08
N GLY A 251 -11.40 -8.38 14.08
CA GLY A 251 -11.41 -9.83 14.27
C GLY A 251 -10.56 -10.60 13.25
N SER A 252 -9.77 -9.90 12.44
CA SER A 252 -8.91 -10.47 11.40
C SER A 252 -7.43 -10.15 11.64
N LEU A 253 -6.52 -10.86 10.96
CA LEU A 253 -5.09 -10.58 11.03
C LEU A 253 -4.71 -9.49 10.02
N ALA A 254 -4.16 -8.39 10.51
CA ALA A 254 -3.62 -7.35 9.65
C ALA A 254 -2.37 -7.85 8.91
N SER A 255 -2.24 -7.54 7.63
CA SER A 255 -1.02 -7.74 6.85
C SER A 255 0.18 -7.00 7.47
N SER A 256 1.41 -7.46 7.18
CA SER A 256 2.59 -6.73 7.65
C SER A 256 2.64 -5.35 6.97
N TYR A 257 3.08 -4.33 7.71
CA TYR A 257 3.16 -2.98 7.15
C TYR A 257 4.18 -2.89 5.98
N ASP A 258 5.24 -3.70 6.04
CA ASP A 258 6.20 -3.82 4.95
C ASP A 258 5.55 -4.36 3.66
N THR A 259 4.60 -5.29 3.80
CA THR A 259 3.80 -5.79 2.68
C THR A 259 2.91 -4.70 2.10
N VAL A 260 2.26 -3.91 2.94
CA VAL A 260 1.45 -2.76 2.49
C VAL A 260 2.32 -1.74 1.76
N LEU A 261 3.51 -1.40 2.29
CA LEU A 261 4.45 -0.49 1.63
C LEU A 261 4.95 -1.04 0.29
N ALA A 262 5.22 -2.35 0.21
CA ALA A 262 5.60 -2.99 -1.05
C ALA A 262 4.44 -2.97 -2.06
N ALA A 263 3.19 -3.16 -1.62
CA ALA A 263 1.99 -3.05 -2.45
C ALA A 263 1.79 -1.62 -2.97
N VAL A 264 1.96 -0.62 -2.10
CA VAL A 264 1.90 0.81 -2.44
C VAL A 264 2.90 1.14 -3.55
N LYS A 265 4.16 0.75 -3.39
CA LYS A 265 5.22 0.96 -4.40
C LYS A 265 4.90 0.23 -5.71
N LYS A 266 4.48 -1.04 -5.63
CA LYS A 266 4.19 -1.86 -6.80
C LYS A 266 3.00 -1.34 -7.60
N ALA A 267 1.96 -0.87 -6.93
CA ALA A 267 0.73 -0.40 -7.55
C ALA A 267 0.72 1.11 -7.83
N ASN A 268 1.79 1.83 -7.50
CA ASN A 268 1.87 3.29 -7.62
C ASN A 268 0.72 4.00 -6.90
N ILE A 269 0.53 3.67 -5.62
CA ILE A 269 -0.48 4.26 -4.74
C ILE A 269 0.13 5.47 -4.03
N ILE A 270 -0.65 6.52 -3.86
CA ILE A 270 -0.27 7.67 -3.03
C ILE A 270 -0.69 7.35 -1.59
N LEU A 271 0.28 7.01 -0.73
CA LEU A 271 0.03 6.69 0.67
C LEU A 271 -0.01 7.98 1.50
N ALA A 272 -1.10 8.19 2.22
CA ALA A 272 -1.25 9.25 3.21
C ALA A 272 -0.91 8.73 4.62
N GLU A 273 -0.25 9.54 5.43
CA GLU A 273 0.19 9.18 6.79
C GLU A 273 -0.92 9.36 7.84
N ASN A 274 -1.85 10.29 7.58
CA ASN A 274 -2.95 10.64 8.49
C ASN A 274 -4.15 11.22 7.74
N SER A 275 -5.23 11.51 8.45
CA SER A 275 -6.48 12.03 7.88
C SER A 275 -6.34 13.41 7.25
N GLU A 276 -5.54 14.30 7.85
CA GLU A 276 -5.32 15.66 7.34
C GLU A 276 -4.56 15.60 6.02
N GLU A 277 -3.54 14.76 5.95
CA GLU A 277 -2.79 14.53 4.72
C GLU A 277 -3.65 13.88 3.63
N LEU A 278 -4.48 12.88 3.96
CA LEU A 278 -5.42 12.30 3.00
C LEU A 278 -6.33 13.37 2.41
N TYR A 279 -6.93 14.19 3.28
CA TYR A 279 -7.83 15.24 2.81
C TYR A 279 -7.10 16.26 1.96
N LYS A 280 -5.88 16.64 2.34
CA LYS A 280 -5.05 17.56 1.55
C LYS A 280 -4.70 16.98 0.17
N LEU A 281 -4.36 15.69 0.11
CA LEU A 281 -4.15 14.99 -1.17
C LEU A 281 -5.43 14.94 -2.02
N ILE A 282 -6.60 14.77 -1.41
CA ILE A 282 -7.89 14.86 -2.10
C ILE A 282 -8.05 16.24 -2.74
N GLU A 283 -7.79 17.33 -1.99
CA GLU A 283 -7.85 18.70 -2.53
C GLU A 283 -6.87 18.88 -3.69
N LEU A 284 -5.62 18.44 -3.52
CA LEU A 284 -4.56 18.59 -4.54
C LEU A 284 -4.93 17.89 -5.85
N VAL A 285 -5.43 16.65 -5.78
CA VAL A 285 -5.85 15.89 -6.96
C VAL A 285 -7.10 16.47 -7.61
N ASP A 286 -8.00 17.06 -6.82
CA ASP A 286 -9.22 17.67 -7.35
C ASP A 286 -8.97 19.05 -7.97
N TYR A 287 -8.05 19.85 -7.43
CA TYR A 287 -7.80 21.23 -7.82
C TYR A 287 -6.77 21.40 -8.92
N ALA A 288 -5.65 20.67 -8.84
CA ALA A 288 -4.48 20.94 -9.64
C ALA A 288 -4.29 19.95 -10.79
N PHE A 289 -3.57 20.40 -11.81
CA PHE A 289 -2.90 19.49 -12.72
C PHE A 289 -1.78 18.78 -11.97
N MET A 290 -1.57 17.49 -12.26
CA MET A 290 -0.46 16.75 -11.70
C MET A 290 0.87 17.24 -12.27
N PRO A 291 1.94 17.41 -11.45
CA PRO A 291 3.27 17.75 -11.95
C PRO A 291 3.77 16.67 -12.91
N LYS A 292 4.23 17.04 -14.10
CA LYS A 292 4.71 16.05 -15.09
C LYS A 292 6.08 15.45 -14.75
N GLY A 293 6.79 16.03 -13.80
CA GLY A 293 8.11 15.61 -13.33
C GLY A 293 8.43 16.23 -11.99
N LYS A 294 9.65 16.03 -11.54
CA LYS A 294 10.13 16.40 -10.20
C LYS A 294 10.81 17.79 -10.14
N LYS A 295 10.86 18.52 -11.25
CA LYS A 295 11.54 19.82 -11.31
C LYS A 295 10.64 20.94 -10.83
N VAL A 296 10.92 21.45 -9.62
CA VAL A 296 10.18 22.53 -8.98
C VAL A 296 10.92 23.85 -9.08
N ALA A 297 10.21 24.91 -9.45
CA ALA A 297 10.72 26.27 -9.33
C ALA A 297 10.05 26.98 -8.14
N ILE A 298 10.81 27.81 -7.44
CA ILE A 298 10.38 28.53 -6.25
C ILE A 298 10.44 30.03 -6.56
N VAL A 299 9.34 30.74 -6.34
CA VAL A 299 9.27 32.22 -6.42
C VAL A 299 8.92 32.74 -5.04
N SER A 300 9.80 33.51 -4.42
CA SER A 300 9.69 33.94 -3.02
C SER A 300 9.96 35.43 -2.84
N ASN A 301 9.29 36.09 -1.89
CA ASN A 301 9.66 37.42 -1.42
C ASN A 301 10.58 37.39 -0.19
N ALA A 302 11.18 36.24 0.12
CA ALA A 302 12.05 36.08 1.29
C ALA A 302 13.10 34.99 1.06
N GLY A 303 14.37 35.30 1.21
CA GLY A 303 15.47 34.39 0.97
C GLY A 303 15.50 33.19 1.95
N GLY A 304 15.32 33.44 3.25
CA GLY A 304 15.34 32.38 4.28
C GLY A 304 14.36 31.23 4.01
N PRO A 305 13.08 31.49 3.85
CA PRO A 305 12.09 30.48 3.45
C PRO A 305 12.38 29.80 2.12
N GLY A 306 12.96 30.54 1.14
CA GLY A 306 13.41 29.97 -0.13
C GLY A 306 14.47 28.87 0.06
N ILE A 307 15.45 29.10 0.95
CA ILE A 307 16.48 28.11 1.31
C ILE A 307 15.83 26.87 1.97
N THR A 308 14.93 27.08 2.92
CA THR A 308 14.21 25.98 3.57
C THR A 308 13.42 25.14 2.55
N ALA A 309 12.88 25.79 1.51
CA ALA A 309 12.15 25.09 0.45
C ALA A 309 13.10 24.23 -0.41
N VAL A 310 14.33 24.68 -0.68
CA VAL A 310 15.35 23.89 -1.37
C VAL A 310 15.72 22.65 -0.56
N ASP A 311 16.07 22.82 0.73
CA ASP A 311 16.41 21.70 1.61
C ASP A 311 15.28 20.66 1.69
N SER A 312 14.02 21.13 1.79
CA SER A 312 12.85 20.26 1.84
C SER A 312 12.62 19.54 0.52
N ALA A 313 12.78 20.22 -0.61
CA ALA A 313 12.65 19.63 -1.94
C ALA A 313 13.66 18.49 -2.16
N GLU A 314 14.93 18.73 -1.85
CA GLU A 314 16.00 17.72 -1.99
C GLU A 314 15.76 16.51 -1.07
N LYS A 315 15.34 16.75 0.18
CA LYS A 315 15.00 15.68 1.12
C LYS A 315 13.88 14.77 0.62
N GLU A 316 12.88 15.34 -0.04
CA GLU A 316 11.74 14.62 -0.61
C GLU A 316 12.01 14.07 -2.03
N GLY A 317 13.22 14.26 -2.55
CA GLY A 317 13.62 13.76 -3.86
C GLY A 317 13.05 14.55 -5.05
N LEU A 318 12.66 15.81 -4.83
CA LEU A 318 12.40 16.77 -5.89
C LEU A 318 13.73 17.35 -6.39
N GLU A 319 13.70 17.90 -7.60
CA GLU A 319 14.83 18.58 -8.23
C GLU A 319 14.54 20.09 -8.29
N ILE A 320 15.48 20.90 -7.87
CA ILE A 320 15.39 22.35 -8.06
C ILE A 320 15.67 22.66 -9.54
N ALA A 321 14.67 23.17 -10.23
CA ALA A 321 14.75 23.42 -11.67
C ALA A 321 15.85 24.44 -12.01
N GLU A 322 16.77 24.09 -12.90
CA GLU A 322 17.72 25.04 -13.48
C GLU A 322 16.99 25.90 -14.53
N LEU A 323 16.80 27.18 -14.23
CA LEU A 323 16.14 28.12 -15.15
C LEU A 323 17.01 28.40 -16.35
N GLY A 324 16.44 28.31 -17.54
CA GLY A 324 17.13 28.60 -18.78
C GLY A 324 17.56 30.06 -18.90
N GLU A 325 18.64 30.32 -19.64
CA GLU A 325 19.21 31.67 -19.82
C GLU A 325 18.17 32.71 -20.29
N LYS A 326 17.27 32.34 -21.17
CA LYS A 326 16.16 33.18 -21.65
C LYS A 326 15.26 33.63 -20.50
N THR A 327 14.91 32.72 -19.62
CA THR A 327 14.08 32.98 -18.44
C THR A 327 14.80 33.91 -17.47
N GLN A 328 16.07 33.65 -17.17
CA GLN A 328 16.90 34.50 -16.31
C GLN A 328 17.07 35.93 -16.88
N LEU A 329 17.28 36.05 -18.19
CA LEU A 329 17.39 37.36 -18.85
C LEU A 329 16.07 38.15 -18.82
N LYS A 330 14.93 37.48 -18.90
CA LYS A 330 13.61 38.10 -18.77
C LYS A 330 13.37 38.55 -17.35
N LEU A 331 13.66 37.72 -16.34
CA LEU A 331 13.59 38.07 -14.92
C LEU A 331 14.50 39.26 -14.57
N LYS A 332 15.74 39.29 -15.08
CA LYS A 332 16.66 40.43 -14.88
C LYS A 332 16.14 41.76 -15.40
N LYS A 333 15.27 41.76 -16.40
CA LYS A 333 14.63 42.99 -16.92
C LYS A 333 13.46 43.44 -16.09
N GLU A 334 12.77 42.51 -15.45
CA GLU A 334 11.53 42.74 -14.70
C GLU A 334 11.76 42.96 -13.20
N LEU A 335 12.88 42.48 -12.67
CA LEU A 335 13.21 42.51 -11.25
C LEU A 335 14.28 43.55 -10.92
N PRO A 336 14.31 44.09 -9.68
CA PRO A 336 15.42 44.93 -9.18
C PRO A 336 16.77 44.20 -9.29
N VAL A 337 17.84 44.97 -9.35
CA VAL A 337 19.20 44.44 -9.54
C VAL A 337 19.66 43.54 -8.38
N GLU A 338 19.13 43.78 -7.20
CA GLU A 338 19.39 43.02 -5.97
C GLU A 338 18.65 41.68 -5.90
N ALA A 339 17.62 41.47 -6.76
CA ALA A 339 16.85 40.25 -6.79
C ALA A 339 17.64 39.04 -7.35
N SER A 340 17.38 37.84 -6.84
CA SER A 340 17.92 36.62 -7.43
C SER A 340 17.02 36.17 -8.59
N VAL A 341 17.64 35.88 -9.74
CA VAL A 341 16.96 35.35 -10.93
C VAL A 341 17.25 33.86 -11.15
N GLU A 342 18.07 33.29 -10.26
CA GLU A 342 18.27 31.82 -10.17
C GLU A 342 17.16 31.21 -9.33
N ASN A 343 17.01 29.90 -9.36
CA ASN A 343 16.04 29.21 -8.53
C ASN A 343 16.65 28.88 -7.14
N PRO A 344 16.08 29.39 -6.04
CA PRO A 344 14.85 30.20 -5.89
C PRO A 344 14.96 31.60 -6.47
N VAL A 345 13.90 32.03 -7.18
CA VAL A 345 13.76 33.42 -7.62
C VAL A 345 13.33 34.26 -6.42
N ASP A 346 14.25 35.09 -5.92
CA ASP A 346 13.97 36.00 -4.79
C ASP A 346 13.58 37.38 -5.33
N ILE A 347 12.29 37.72 -5.21
CA ILE A 347 11.71 38.97 -5.69
C ILE A 347 11.81 40.12 -4.68
N LEU A 348 12.52 39.91 -3.57
CA LEU A 348 12.73 40.82 -2.44
C LEU A 348 11.46 41.08 -1.59
N GLY A 349 11.69 41.51 -0.33
CA GLY A 349 10.62 41.73 0.65
C GLY A 349 9.64 42.86 0.37
N ASP A 350 10.01 43.80 -0.51
CA ASP A 350 9.14 44.87 -0.99
C ASP A 350 8.33 44.48 -2.25
N GLY A 351 8.45 43.21 -2.69
CA GLY A 351 7.75 42.66 -3.84
C GLY A 351 6.24 42.67 -3.65
N LYS A 352 5.54 43.40 -4.53
CA LYS A 352 4.09 43.46 -4.57
C LYS A 352 3.48 42.39 -5.48
N SER A 353 2.16 42.36 -5.59
CA SER A 353 1.38 41.39 -6.36
C SER A 353 1.76 41.33 -7.84
N ASP A 354 2.09 42.45 -8.46
CA ASP A 354 2.53 42.54 -9.84
C ASP A 354 3.88 41.87 -10.08
N ARG A 355 4.83 42.03 -9.11
CA ARG A 355 6.14 41.39 -9.17
C ARG A 355 6.05 39.88 -9.00
N PHE A 356 5.20 39.39 -8.09
CA PHE A 356 4.88 37.96 -7.98
C PHE A 356 4.31 37.43 -9.29
N ALA A 357 3.28 38.11 -9.86
CA ALA A 357 2.59 37.69 -11.06
C ALA A 357 3.53 37.61 -12.28
N SER A 358 4.37 38.62 -12.49
CA SER A 358 5.31 38.63 -13.63
C SER A 358 6.35 37.52 -13.50
N SER A 359 6.93 37.34 -12.30
CA SER A 359 7.93 36.31 -12.05
C SER A 359 7.37 34.90 -12.23
N VAL A 360 6.18 34.63 -11.66
CA VAL A 360 5.53 33.32 -11.80
C VAL A 360 5.19 33.01 -13.26
N LYS A 361 4.65 33.96 -14.01
CA LYS A 361 4.40 33.80 -15.46
C LYS A 361 5.67 33.47 -16.22
N THR A 362 6.76 34.20 -15.92
CA THR A 362 8.05 34.02 -16.61
C THR A 362 8.65 32.63 -16.31
N VAL A 363 8.57 32.19 -15.06
CA VAL A 363 9.08 30.86 -14.63
C VAL A 363 8.24 29.72 -15.22
N LEU A 364 6.91 29.87 -15.33
CA LEU A 364 6.03 28.88 -15.95
C LEU A 364 6.30 28.63 -17.45
N GLU A 365 6.85 29.65 -18.16
CA GLU A 365 7.25 29.50 -19.57
C GLU A 365 8.51 28.64 -19.76
N ASP A 366 9.28 28.41 -18.69
CA ASP A 366 10.54 27.64 -18.76
C ASP A 366 10.26 26.15 -18.94
N ILE A 367 10.87 25.54 -19.96
CA ILE A 367 10.68 24.11 -20.27
C ILE A 367 11.24 23.18 -19.19
N ASN A 368 12.21 23.67 -18.39
CA ASN A 368 12.83 22.90 -17.33
C ASN A 368 12.00 22.84 -16.04
N VAL A 369 10.87 23.53 -15.99
CA VAL A 369 9.99 23.61 -14.82
C VAL A 369 8.77 22.71 -15.00
N ASP A 370 8.53 21.83 -14.03
CA ASP A 370 7.34 20.96 -14.00
C ASP A 370 6.24 21.51 -13.09
N SER A 371 6.62 22.26 -12.03
CA SER A 371 5.69 22.90 -11.10
C SER A 371 6.32 24.16 -10.49
N VAL A 372 5.46 25.05 -9.96
CA VAL A 372 5.92 26.28 -9.29
C VAL A 372 5.36 26.33 -7.88
N LEU A 373 6.25 26.56 -6.89
CA LEU A 373 5.88 26.94 -5.54
C LEU A 373 5.99 28.47 -5.39
N VAL A 374 4.88 29.12 -5.06
CA VAL A 374 4.84 30.55 -4.72
C VAL A 374 4.93 30.68 -3.21
N LEU A 375 6.05 31.18 -2.72
CA LEU A 375 6.35 31.28 -1.31
C LEU A 375 6.22 32.74 -0.85
N LEU A 376 5.24 33.02 0.01
CA LEU A 376 4.95 34.36 0.47
C LEU A 376 5.10 34.48 1.99
N THR A 377 5.84 35.51 2.42
CA THR A 377 5.86 35.98 3.81
C THR A 377 5.18 37.34 3.93
N PRO A 378 4.30 37.57 4.90
CA PRO A 378 3.54 38.83 5.03
C PRO A 378 4.42 39.94 5.63
N GLN A 379 5.14 40.65 4.77
CA GLN A 379 5.91 41.84 5.14
C GLN A 379 5.03 43.08 4.99
N LEU A 380 5.51 44.25 5.47
CA LEU A 380 4.71 45.49 5.48
C LEU A 380 4.19 45.88 4.08
N MET A 381 4.98 45.62 3.03
CA MET A 381 4.64 45.95 1.65
C MET A 381 3.90 44.81 0.90
N THR A 382 3.74 43.65 1.51
CA THR A 382 3.18 42.48 0.85
C THR A 382 1.66 42.60 0.72
N GLU A 383 1.16 42.54 -0.49
CA GLU A 383 -0.27 42.61 -0.85
C GLU A 383 -0.83 41.19 -0.93
N VAL A 384 -1.15 40.56 0.23
CA VAL A 384 -1.54 39.15 0.31
C VAL A 384 -2.77 38.81 -0.55
N GLU A 385 -3.83 39.61 -0.46
CA GLU A 385 -5.10 39.37 -1.17
C GLU A 385 -4.92 39.56 -2.68
N GLU A 386 -4.25 40.62 -3.10
CA GLU A 386 -4.00 40.93 -4.51
C GLU A 386 -3.07 39.89 -5.13
N THR A 387 -2.02 39.44 -4.40
CA THR A 387 -1.15 38.36 -4.83
C THR A 387 -1.93 37.07 -5.00
N SER A 388 -2.81 36.73 -4.07
CA SER A 388 -3.64 35.53 -4.14
C SER A 388 -4.58 35.56 -5.36
N ARG A 389 -5.19 36.70 -5.69
CA ARG A 389 -6.03 36.88 -6.89
C ARG A 389 -5.20 36.71 -8.15
N ALA A 390 -4.06 37.40 -8.24
CA ALA A 390 -3.18 37.33 -9.40
C ALA A 390 -2.64 35.92 -9.65
N ILE A 391 -2.20 35.22 -8.61
CA ILE A 391 -1.73 33.83 -8.70
C ILE A 391 -2.89 32.89 -9.11
N SER A 392 -4.10 33.11 -8.60
CA SER A 392 -5.28 32.33 -8.98
C SER A 392 -5.63 32.49 -10.46
N GLU A 393 -5.57 33.71 -11.00
CA GLU A 393 -5.81 33.97 -12.42
C GLU A 393 -4.77 33.29 -13.32
N ILE A 394 -3.49 33.25 -12.88
CA ILE A 394 -2.44 32.56 -13.60
C ILE A 394 -2.65 31.05 -13.54
N ALA A 395 -2.99 30.50 -12.38
CA ALA A 395 -3.19 29.08 -12.17
C ALA A 395 -4.31 28.51 -13.06
N LEU A 396 -5.41 29.26 -13.24
CA LEU A 396 -6.52 28.87 -14.13
C LEU A 396 -6.12 28.72 -15.60
N GLN A 397 -5.06 29.39 -16.04
CA GLN A 397 -4.59 29.40 -17.43
C GLN A 397 -3.33 28.57 -17.64
N SER A 398 -2.68 28.15 -16.55
CA SER A 398 -1.39 27.44 -16.61
C SER A 398 -1.58 25.94 -16.88
N PRO A 399 -0.82 25.35 -17.83
CA PRO A 399 -0.77 23.89 -18.00
C PRO A 399 0.11 23.19 -16.97
N LYS A 400 0.83 23.95 -16.13
CA LYS A 400 1.66 23.46 -15.04
C LYS A 400 1.04 23.84 -13.70
N PRO A 401 1.10 22.94 -12.68
CA PRO A 401 0.54 23.24 -11.37
C PRO A 401 1.29 24.35 -10.66
N ILE A 402 0.53 25.19 -9.97
CA ILE A 402 1.02 26.22 -9.07
C ILE A 402 0.54 25.86 -7.67
N PHE A 403 1.47 25.88 -6.73
CA PHE A 403 1.23 25.65 -5.31
C PHE A 403 1.57 26.93 -4.55
N ALA A 404 0.64 27.42 -3.74
CA ALA A 404 0.89 28.60 -2.90
C ALA A 404 1.27 28.17 -1.48
N CYS A 405 2.41 28.66 -0.99
CA CYS A 405 2.82 28.42 0.40
C CYS A 405 3.01 29.77 1.08
N TYR A 406 2.06 30.13 1.95
CA TYR A 406 2.07 31.42 2.63
C TYR A 406 2.38 31.23 4.12
N LEU A 407 3.56 31.68 4.53
CA LEU A 407 4.04 31.54 5.89
C LEU A 407 3.52 32.68 6.76
N GLY A 408 2.72 32.37 7.76
CA GLY A 408 2.18 33.37 8.68
C GLY A 408 0.90 32.90 9.35
N GLY A 409 0.31 33.79 10.14
CA GLY A 409 -0.93 33.51 10.86
C GLY A 409 -2.10 34.33 10.30
N LYS A 410 -2.52 35.36 11.05
CA LYS A 410 -3.71 36.17 10.73
C LYS A 410 -3.68 36.83 9.34
N GLU A 411 -2.53 37.36 8.95
CA GLU A 411 -2.39 38.20 7.75
C GLU A 411 -2.59 37.37 6.45
N VAL A 412 -2.19 36.09 6.45
CA VAL A 412 -2.30 35.22 5.27
C VAL A 412 -3.65 34.53 5.12
N LYS A 413 -4.49 34.51 6.18
CA LYS A 413 -5.80 33.81 6.15
C LYS A 413 -6.75 34.30 5.06
N LYS A 414 -6.74 35.60 4.74
CA LYS A 414 -7.57 36.16 3.65
C LYS A 414 -7.09 35.65 2.27
N GLY A 415 -5.77 35.50 2.14
CA GLY A 415 -5.18 34.90 0.94
C GLY A 415 -5.58 33.44 0.77
N PHE A 416 -5.55 32.63 1.82
CA PHE A 416 -6.01 31.24 1.77
C PHE A 416 -7.48 31.13 1.35
N LYS A 417 -8.34 31.99 1.87
CA LYS A 417 -9.75 32.00 1.45
C LYS A 417 -9.90 32.24 -0.07
N ILE A 418 -9.18 33.21 -0.63
CA ILE A 418 -9.21 33.51 -2.07
C ILE A 418 -8.68 32.33 -2.87
N LEU A 419 -7.54 31.74 -2.45
CA LEU A 419 -6.95 30.59 -3.11
C LEU A 419 -7.90 29.38 -3.10
N SER A 420 -8.54 29.10 -1.97
CA SER A 420 -9.54 28.02 -1.84
C SER A 420 -10.75 28.24 -2.76
N GLU A 421 -11.35 29.45 -2.76
CA GLU A 421 -12.48 29.79 -3.62
C GLU A 421 -12.14 29.65 -5.12
N LYS A 422 -10.88 29.85 -5.47
CA LYS A 422 -10.37 29.73 -6.85
C LYS A 422 -9.74 28.35 -7.14
N ARG A 423 -9.82 27.43 -6.19
CA ARG A 423 -9.29 26.05 -6.29
C ARG A 423 -7.79 26.01 -6.63
N VAL A 424 -7.02 26.89 -5.99
CA VAL A 424 -5.55 26.87 -6.05
C VAL A 424 -5.03 26.20 -4.76
N PRO A 425 -4.23 25.15 -4.86
CA PRO A 425 -3.65 24.49 -3.70
C PRO A 425 -2.80 25.45 -2.88
N TRP A 426 -3.00 25.43 -1.57
CA TRP A 426 -2.25 26.28 -0.65
C TRP A 426 -1.76 25.52 0.57
N PHE A 427 -0.69 26.02 1.16
CA PHE A 427 -0.02 25.48 2.33
C PHE A 427 0.39 26.61 3.27
N ASN A 428 0.53 26.29 4.54
CA ASN A 428 1.11 27.18 5.55
C ASN A 428 2.46 26.66 6.07
N ASP A 429 2.93 25.54 5.55
CA ASP A 429 4.22 24.92 5.87
C ASP A 429 4.93 24.47 4.60
N VAL A 430 6.24 24.77 4.53
CA VAL A 430 7.07 24.47 3.35
C VAL A 430 7.37 22.98 3.23
N GLN A 431 7.59 22.32 4.37
CA GLN A 431 7.93 20.88 4.37
C GLN A 431 6.75 20.07 3.89
N GLU A 432 5.54 20.39 4.41
CA GLU A 432 4.29 19.79 3.95
C GLU A 432 4.10 20.01 2.44
N ALA A 433 4.29 21.23 1.95
CA ALA A 433 4.14 21.54 0.54
C ALA A 433 5.07 20.67 -0.34
N MET A 434 6.37 20.63 -0.01
CA MET A 434 7.34 19.86 -0.79
C MET A 434 7.10 18.36 -0.70
N HIS A 435 6.72 17.85 0.47
CA HIS A 435 6.35 16.44 0.68
C HIS A 435 5.21 16.02 -0.24
N LEU A 436 4.12 16.78 -0.26
CA LEU A 436 2.94 16.44 -1.06
C LEU A 436 3.17 16.65 -2.57
N ILE A 437 3.91 17.68 -2.97
CA ILE A 437 4.32 17.87 -4.37
C ILE A 437 5.16 16.69 -4.83
N ALA A 438 6.08 16.18 -4.01
CA ALA A 438 6.91 15.02 -4.33
C ALA A 438 6.09 13.74 -4.52
N LYS A 439 5.09 13.50 -3.66
CA LYS A 439 4.15 12.37 -3.82
C LYS A 439 3.41 12.42 -5.15
N LEU A 440 2.87 13.59 -5.51
CA LEU A 440 2.15 13.79 -6.78
C LEU A 440 3.08 13.62 -7.99
N ALA A 441 4.27 14.20 -7.95
CA ALA A 441 5.26 14.11 -9.02
C ALA A 441 5.73 12.66 -9.23
N THR A 442 5.97 11.93 -8.14
CA THR A 442 6.35 10.51 -8.20
C THR A 442 5.25 9.67 -8.81
N PHE A 443 3.99 9.86 -8.38
CA PHE A 443 2.84 9.18 -8.98
C PHE A 443 2.77 9.38 -10.49
N GLU A 444 2.89 10.63 -10.95
CA GLU A 444 2.74 10.95 -12.38
C GLU A 444 3.91 10.41 -13.22
N GLN A 445 5.14 10.42 -12.69
CA GLN A 445 6.29 9.82 -13.37
C GLN A 445 6.18 8.30 -13.50
N GLU A 446 5.66 7.63 -12.47
CA GLU A 446 5.51 6.17 -12.48
C GLU A 446 4.24 5.70 -13.19
N LYS A 447 3.31 6.61 -13.46
CA LYS A 447 2.04 6.34 -14.14
C LYS A 447 2.26 5.72 -15.53
N GLY A 448 1.74 4.51 -15.70
CA GLY A 448 1.89 3.76 -16.95
C GLY A 448 3.22 3.03 -17.11
N LEU A 449 4.20 3.23 -16.23
CA LEU A 449 5.41 2.42 -16.19
C LEU A 449 5.16 1.07 -15.48
N ASN A 450 4.19 1.02 -14.57
CA ASN A 450 3.81 -0.17 -13.82
C ASN A 450 2.96 -1.11 -14.69
N LYS A 451 3.62 -1.86 -15.59
CA LYS A 451 2.95 -2.91 -16.36
C LYS A 451 2.72 -4.12 -15.46
N VAL A 452 1.49 -4.63 -15.48
CA VAL A 452 1.16 -5.90 -14.82
C VAL A 452 2.04 -7.00 -15.40
N ILE A 453 2.78 -7.67 -14.53
CA ILE A 453 3.59 -8.81 -14.91
C ILE A 453 2.71 -10.05 -14.79
N GLU A 454 2.46 -10.71 -15.91
CA GLU A 454 1.76 -11.98 -15.89
C GLU A 454 2.64 -13.05 -15.26
N ALA A 455 2.20 -13.63 -14.15
CA ALA A 455 2.91 -14.71 -13.47
C ALA A 455 3.30 -15.87 -14.43
N GLY A 456 2.49 -16.11 -15.45
CA GLY A 456 2.76 -17.13 -16.47
C GLY A 456 4.09 -16.97 -17.22
N LYS A 457 4.70 -15.77 -17.24
CA LYS A 457 6.04 -15.57 -17.84
C LYS A 457 7.17 -16.18 -17.00
N PHE A 458 6.93 -16.45 -15.74
CA PHE A 458 7.90 -17.06 -14.81
C PHE A 458 7.70 -18.56 -14.66
N LEU A 459 6.50 -19.08 -14.97
CA LEU A 459 6.18 -20.49 -14.80
C LEU A 459 7.05 -21.37 -15.69
N LYS A 460 7.60 -22.43 -15.09
CA LYS A 460 8.34 -23.50 -15.76
C LYS A 460 7.63 -24.84 -15.60
N LYS A 461 8.09 -25.87 -16.30
CA LYS A 461 7.66 -27.24 -16.02
C LYS A 461 8.06 -27.59 -14.59
N THR A 462 7.10 -27.97 -13.77
CA THR A 462 7.28 -28.32 -12.38
C THR A 462 7.87 -29.72 -12.26
N ARG A 463 9.20 -29.80 -12.07
CA ARG A 463 9.92 -31.07 -11.98
C ARG A 463 9.82 -31.67 -10.58
N ASN A 464 9.97 -30.82 -9.56
CA ASN A 464 10.00 -31.23 -8.17
C ASN A 464 8.65 -31.10 -7.45
N LYS A 465 7.58 -30.68 -8.14
CA LYS A 465 6.27 -30.45 -7.51
C LYS A 465 5.71 -31.65 -6.80
N ARG A 466 5.82 -32.83 -7.40
CA ARG A 466 5.33 -34.07 -6.80
C ARG A 466 6.10 -34.39 -5.51
N GLU A 467 7.40 -34.26 -5.51
CA GLU A 467 8.25 -34.53 -4.36
C GLU A 467 7.97 -33.52 -3.20
N ILE A 468 7.79 -32.24 -3.51
CA ILE A 468 7.36 -31.25 -2.51
C ILE A 468 6.01 -31.64 -1.91
N LEU A 469 5.02 -31.99 -2.74
CA LEU A 469 3.69 -32.37 -2.28
C LEU A 469 3.69 -33.67 -1.45
N GLU A 470 4.48 -34.66 -1.83
CA GLU A 470 4.65 -35.90 -1.06
C GLU A 470 5.29 -35.60 0.32
N TYR A 471 6.26 -34.66 0.38
CA TYR A 471 6.92 -34.28 1.62
C TYR A 471 6.00 -33.51 2.60
N VAL A 472 5.10 -32.68 2.09
CA VAL A 472 4.14 -31.89 2.92
C VAL A 472 2.81 -32.59 3.15
N GLN A 473 2.57 -33.80 2.55
CA GLN A 473 1.27 -34.45 2.51
C GLN A 473 0.74 -34.86 3.89
N ASP A 474 1.62 -35.17 4.82
CA ASP A 474 1.29 -35.70 6.14
C ASP A 474 1.38 -34.63 7.26
N ASN A 475 1.66 -33.37 6.91
CA ASN A 475 1.84 -32.28 7.87
C ASN A 475 0.93 -31.10 7.56
N ASP A 476 0.06 -30.74 8.51
CA ASP A 476 -0.72 -29.49 8.47
C ASP A 476 0.13 -28.24 8.80
N GLU A 477 1.35 -28.43 9.24
CA GLU A 477 2.31 -27.39 9.64
C GLU A 477 3.29 -27.07 8.50
N VAL A 478 3.92 -25.90 8.59
CA VAL A 478 5.02 -25.50 7.72
C VAL A 478 6.23 -26.40 8.01
N VAL A 479 6.76 -27.05 6.98
CA VAL A 479 7.92 -27.96 7.07
C VAL A 479 9.13 -27.39 6.35
N VAL A 480 10.33 -27.66 6.87
CA VAL A 480 11.59 -27.35 6.17
C VAL A 480 11.84 -28.43 5.14
N LEU A 481 12.06 -28.06 3.87
CA LEU A 481 12.42 -29.03 2.83
C LEU A 481 13.85 -29.53 3.02
N PRO A 482 14.12 -30.83 2.71
CA PRO A 482 15.46 -31.40 2.72
C PRO A 482 16.45 -30.61 1.85
N ASP A 483 17.72 -30.54 2.30
CA ASP A 483 18.80 -29.88 1.52
C ASP A 483 18.94 -30.49 0.13
N SER A 484 18.77 -31.82 -0.03
CA SER A 484 18.78 -32.52 -1.32
C SER A 484 17.69 -32.02 -2.28
N LEU A 485 16.48 -31.81 -1.76
CA LEU A 485 15.35 -31.30 -2.54
C LEU A 485 15.54 -29.81 -2.87
N ALA A 486 16.03 -29.00 -1.92
CA ALA A 486 16.38 -27.61 -2.15
C ALA A 486 17.43 -27.46 -3.27
N ILE A 487 18.47 -28.30 -3.26
CA ILE A 487 19.49 -28.36 -4.30
C ILE A 487 18.87 -28.74 -5.67
N SER A 488 17.98 -29.74 -5.70
CA SER A 488 17.28 -30.16 -6.92
C SER A 488 16.45 -29.01 -7.51
N ILE A 489 15.75 -28.26 -6.64
CA ILE A 489 14.98 -27.06 -7.05
C ILE A 489 15.92 -25.97 -7.58
N MET A 490 17.03 -25.67 -6.88
CA MET A 490 18.00 -24.68 -7.34
C MET A 490 18.55 -25.01 -8.74
N ASN A 491 18.86 -26.29 -8.99
CA ASN A 491 19.33 -26.77 -10.30
C ASN A 491 18.30 -26.52 -11.40
N GLU A 492 17.02 -26.74 -11.13
CA GLU A 492 15.93 -26.50 -12.10
C GLU A 492 15.86 -25.03 -12.56
N PHE A 493 16.20 -24.11 -11.65
CA PHE A 493 16.19 -22.66 -11.93
C PHE A 493 17.57 -22.09 -12.27
N TRP A 494 18.60 -22.94 -12.41
CA TRP A 494 20.00 -22.54 -12.67
C TRP A 494 20.50 -21.49 -11.67
N ILE A 495 20.13 -21.68 -10.40
CA ILE A 495 20.65 -20.88 -9.28
C ILE A 495 22.08 -21.38 -9.00
N ASP A 496 23.03 -20.44 -8.97
CA ASP A 496 24.45 -20.77 -8.78
C ASP A 496 24.73 -21.06 -7.28
N TYR A 497 25.37 -22.21 -7.02
CA TYR A 497 25.78 -22.64 -5.70
C TYR A 497 27.14 -23.39 -5.76
N PRO A 498 27.89 -23.47 -4.63
CA PRO A 498 29.20 -24.15 -4.62
C PRO A 498 29.07 -25.64 -4.89
N LYS A 499 30.16 -26.27 -5.31
CA LYS A 499 30.23 -27.72 -5.32
C LYS A 499 30.00 -28.24 -3.90
N GLN A 500 29.11 -29.22 -3.77
CA GLN A 500 28.74 -29.74 -2.45
C GLN A 500 28.30 -31.19 -2.51
N LEU A 501 28.42 -31.86 -1.36
CA LEU A 501 28.01 -33.25 -1.12
C LEU A 501 27.32 -33.36 0.22
N VAL A 502 26.21 -34.07 0.27
CA VAL A 502 25.53 -34.47 1.53
C VAL A 502 25.78 -35.94 1.73
N THR A 503 26.45 -36.29 2.84
CA THR A 503 26.79 -37.70 3.15
C THR A 503 26.92 -37.93 4.66
N SER A 504 26.64 -39.16 5.10
CA SER A 504 26.97 -39.66 6.45
C SER A 504 28.28 -40.45 6.47
N SER A 505 28.89 -40.71 5.29
CA SER A 505 30.12 -41.48 5.15
C SER A 505 31.35 -40.58 5.18
N LEU A 506 32.23 -40.81 6.17
CA LEU A 506 33.52 -40.13 6.29
C LEU A 506 34.41 -40.37 5.04
N GLU A 507 34.41 -41.59 4.51
CA GLU A 507 35.23 -41.96 3.32
C GLU A 507 34.78 -41.20 2.06
N GLU A 508 33.48 -41.22 1.78
CA GLU A 508 32.91 -40.48 0.64
C GLU A 508 33.14 -38.96 0.80
N GLY A 509 32.94 -38.43 2.00
CA GLY A 509 33.18 -37.02 2.33
C GLY A 509 34.63 -36.60 2.13
N ARG A 510 35.58 -37.42 2.59
CA ARG A 510 37.03 -37.21 2.43
C ARG A 510 37.43 -37.17 0.95
N ASP A 511 36.97 -38.16 0.20
CA ASP A 511 37.29 -38.24 -1.24
C ASP A 511 36.77 -37.00 -1.98
N PHE A 512 35.56 -36.57 -1.69
CA PHE A 512 35.00 -35.37 -2.27
C PHE A 512 35.76 -34.09 -1.83
N ALA A 513 36.01 -33.91 -0.53
CA ALA A 513 36.69 -32.74 0.00
C ALA A 513 38.10 -32.59 -0.55
N SER A 514 38.83 -33.72 -0.78
CA SER A 514 40.17 -33.71 -1.36
C SER A 514 40.27 -33.05 -2.74
N THR A 515 39.15 -32.97 -3.47
CA THR A 515 39.09 -32.38 -4.83
C THR A 515 38.79 -30.87 -4.87
N ILE A 516 38.39 -30.30 -3.69
CA ILE A 516 37.83 -28.93 -3.65
C ILE A 516 38.29 -28.05 -2.48
N PHE A 517 39.34 -28.47 -1.73
CA PHE A 517 39.84 -27.62 -0.65
C PHE A 517 40.12 -26.18 -1.05
N PRO A 518 39.84 -25.18 -0.18
CA PRO A 518 39.30 -25.34 1.19
C PRO A 518 37.79 -25.60 1.16
N VAL A 519 37.32 -26.30 2.25
CA VAL A 519 35.91 -26.67 2.39
C VAL A 519 35.28 -26.14 3.68
N ALA A 520 33.96 -25.98 3.66
CA ALA A 520 33.14 -25.87 4.86
C ALA A 520 32.39 -27.19 5.07
N ILE A 521 32.17 -27.54 6.33
CA ILE A 521 31.28 -28.66 6.72
C ILE A 521 30.21 -28.15 7.68
N LYS A 522 28.98 -28.60 7.49
CA LYS A 522 27.84 -28.15 8.31
C LYS A 522 26.78 -29.23 8.47
N ALA A 523 26.03 -29.18 9.57
CA ALA A 523 24.82 -29.99 9.73
C ALA A 523 23.80 -29.68 8.63
N THR A 524 22.97 -30.67 8.26
CA THR A 524 21.87 -30.46 7.31
C THR A 524 20.74 -29.65 7.93
N ALA A 525 19.89 -29.02 7.09
CA ALA A 525 18.75 -28.23 7.55
C ALA A 525 17.68 -29.09 8.23
N GLU A 526 17.58 -30.38 7.82
CA GLU A 526 16.65 -31.34 8.41
C GLU A 526 17.00 -31.65 9.86
N ASP A 527 18.31 -31.72 10.20
CA ASP A 527 18.77 -32.03 11.52
C ASP A 527 18.82 -30.80 12.44
N LEU A 528 19.26 -29.62 11.93
CA LEU A 528 19.45 -28.41 12.74
C LEU A 528 19.12 -27.11 11.96
N ALA A 529 18.07 -26.44 12.36
CA ALA A 529 17.64 -25.20 11.74
C ALA A 529 18.58 -23.99 12.00
N HIS A 530 19.24 -23.93 13.20
CA HIS A 530 20.14 -22.84 13.61
C HIS A 530 21.56 -23.34 13.86
N LYS A 531 22.29 -23.63 12.77
CA LYS A 531 23.62 -24.30 12.80
C LYS A 531 24.67 -23.56 13.63
N THR A 532 24.65 -22.22 13.62
CA THR A 532 25.65 -21.37 14.31
C THR A 532 25.50 -21.44 15.83
N ASP A 533 24.27 -21.54 16.33
CA ASP A 533 23.99 -21.55 17.79
C ASP A 533 24.49 -22.83 18.48
N TYR A 534 24.62 -23.92 17.71
CA TYR A 534 25.03 -25.24 18.19
C TYR A 534 26.47 -25.61 17.83
N LYS A 535 27.29 -24.68 17.29
CA LYS A 535 28.62 -24.99 16.75
C LYS A 535 28.62 -26.11 15.71
N ALA A 536 27.57 -26.14 14.88
CA ALA A 536 27.37 -27.16 13.85
C ALA A 536 27.83 -26.70 12.47
N LEU A 537 28.89 -25.87 12.42
CA LEU A 537 29.50 -25.30 11.21
C LEU A 537 31.00 -25.14 11.44
N TYR A 538 31.83 -25.69 10.55
CA TYR A 538 33.26 -25.45 10.47
C TYR A 538 33.62 -24.90 9.11
N LEU A 539 34.44 -23.85 9.08
CA LEU A 539 34.84 -23.12 7.87
C LEU A 539 36.33 -23.23 7.64
N ASP A 540 36.77 -23.05 6.39
CA ASP A 540 38.17 -22.93 5.96
C ASP A 540 39.03 -24.17 6.30
N ILE A 541 38.45 -25.34 6.20
CA ILE A 541 39.17 -26.61 6.37
C ILE A 541 40.03 -26.85 5.14
N ARG A 542 41.36 -27.05 5.34
CA ARG A 542 42.34 -27.03 4.26
C ARG A 542 43.08 -28.34 4.06
N THR A 543 42.98 -29.29 5.00
CA THR A 543 43.71 -30.54 4.96
C THR A 543 42.81 -31.73 5.25
N ILE A 544 43.19 -32.91 4.74
CA ILE A 544 42.44 -34.15 4.97
C ILE A 544 42.36 -34.47 6.46
N THR A 545 43.46 -34.34 7.20
CA THR A 545 43.51 -34.64 8.63
C THR A 545 42.56 -33.74 9.43
N GLU A 546 42.56 -32.43 9.14
CA GLU A 546 41.65 -31.50 9.77
C GLU A 546 40.17 -31.80 9.40
N PHE A 547 39.94 -32.19 8.15
CA PHE A 547 38.62 -32.59 7.69
C PHE A 547 38.08 -33.80 8.46
N GLU A 548 38.87 -34.86 8.58
CA GLU A 548 38.47 -36.08 9.31
C GLU A 548 38.17 -35.79 10.78
N GLU A 549 39.00 -34.99 11.45
CA GLU A 549 38.78 -34.55 12.82
C GLU A 549 37.47 -33.78 12.97
N LYS A 550 37.27 -32.75 12.14
CA LYS A 550 36.09 -31.90 12.22
C LYS A 550 34.80 -32.59 11.76
N PHE A 551 34.87 -33.51 10.82
CA PHE A 551 33.74 -34.31 10.39
C PHE A 551 33.21 -35.19 11.54
N GLU A 552 34.10 -35.89 12.29
CA GLU A 552 33.70 -36.69 13.42
C GLU A 552 33.19 -35.85 14.59
N GLU A 553 33.84 -34.72 14.88
CA GLU A 553 33.38 -33.79 15.91
C GLU A 553 31.95 -33.24 15.61
N LEU A 554 31.71 -32.89 14.35
CA LEU A 554 30.42 -32.43 13.90
C LEU A 554 29.37 -33.54 13.98
N ARG A 555 29.70 -34.73 13.50
CA ARG A 555 28.82 -35.89 13.56
C ARG A 555 28.39 -36.22 14.99
N GLU A 556 29.33 -36.24 15.93
CA GLU A 556 29.02 -36.45 17.35
C GLU A 556 28.13 -35.35 17.93
N THR A 557 28.38 -34.12 17.55
CA THR A 557 27.57 -32.95 17.98
C THR A 557 26.12 -33.09 17.52
N VAL A 558 25.92 -33.38 16.23
CA VAL A 558 24.57 -33.56 15.66
C VAL A 558 23.86 -34.76 16.27
N MET A 559 24.59 -35.91 16.46
CA MET A 559 24.03 -37.09 17.12
C MET A 559 23.54 -36.78 18.55
N LYS A 560 24.31 -36.02 19.32
CA LYS A 560 23.95 -35.65 20.72
C LYS A 560 22.70 -34.77 20.78
N ILE A 561 22.50 -33.89 19.78
CA ILE A 561 21.40 -32.95 19.76
C ILE A 561 20.12 -33.61 19.22
N THR A 562 20.23 -34.36 18.12
CA THR A 562 19.07 -34.89 17.39
C THR A 562 18.69 -36.33 17.77
N GLY A 563 19.62 -37.07 18.36
CA GLY A 563 19.47 -38.52 18.58
C GLY A 563 19.61 -39.37 17.31
N ASN A 564 19.91 -38.77 16.16
CA ASN A 564 20.14 -39.49 14.91
C ASN A 564 21.49 -40.21 14.92
N PRO A 565 21.55 -41.54 14.83
CA PRO A 565 22.81 -42.29 14.91
C PRO A 565 23.73 -42.14 13.70
N ALA A 566 23.24 -41.66 12.61
CA ALA A 566 23.98 -41.46 11.36
C ALA A 566 23.55 -40.16 10.65
N PRO A 567 23.82 -38.97 11.24
CA PRO A 567 23.42 -37.73 10.65
C PRO A 567 24.17 -37.44 9.35
N ASN A 568 23.49 -36.82 8.43
CA ASN A 568 24.09 -36.32 7.19
C ASN A 568 24.88 -35.04 7.47
N ILE A 569 26.05 -34.93 6.85
CA ILE A 569 26.93 -33.76 6.89
C ILE A 569 26.97 -33.17 5.48
N LEU A 570 26.73 -31.88 5.38
CA LEU A 570 26.90 -31.13 4.12
C LEU A 570 28.34 -30.61 4.05
N ILE A 571 29.06 -31.05 3.01
CA ILE A 571 30.42 -30.64 2.66
C ILE A 571 30.35 -29.72 1.49
N GLN A 572 30.98 -28.53 1.56
CA GLN A 572 30.80 -27.49 0.57
C GLN A 572 32.12 -26.78 0.27
N GLU A 573 32.38 -26.50 -1.03
CA GLU A 573 33.49 -25.67 -1.48
C GLU A 573 33.40 -24.26 -0.85
N MET A 574 34.51 -23.72 -0.35
CA MET A 574 34.57 -22.35 0.14
C MET A 574 34.50 -21.36 -1.04
N VAL A 575 33.64 -20.36 -0.93
CA VAL A 575 33.48 -19.32 -1.95
C VAL A 575 34.14 -18.03 -1.47
N ASP A 576 35.04 -17.48 -2.30
CA ASP A 576 35.60 -16.16 -2.04
C ASP A 576 34.52 -15.08 -2.19
N SER A 577 34.39 -14.23 -1.17
CA SER A 577 33.37 -13.19 -1.10
C SER A 577 33.99 -11.87 -0.65
N LYS A 578 33.47 -10.78 -1.21
CA LYS A 578 33.76 -9.40 -0.76
C LYS A 578 32.65 -8.87 0.14
N ILE A 579 31.44 -9.40 -0.02
CA ILE A 579 30.30 -9.06 0.79
C ILE A 579 29.27 -10.20 0.83
N GLU A 580 28.62 -10.30 1.96
CA GLU A 580 27.49 -11.23 2.16
C GLU A 580 26.16 -10.50 1.97
N MET A 581 25.29 -11.08 1.14
CA MET A 581 23.94 -10.59 0.91
C MET A 581 22.90 -11.51 1.51
N PHE A 582 21.77 -10.95 1.89
CA PHE A 582 20.57 -11.62 2.35
C PHE A 582 19.47 -11.56 1.30
N ILE A 583 18.82 -12.68 1.03
CA ILE A 583 17.60 -12.75 0.23
C ILE A 583 16.59 -13.63 0.96
N GLY A 584 15.52 -13.05 1.46
CA GLY A 584 14.41 -13.76 2.10
C GLY A 584 13.13 -13.61 1.33
N ALA A 585 12.18 -14.49 1.56
CA ALA A 585 10.80 -14.33 1.07
C ALA A 585 9.81 -14.99 2.03
N ASN A 586 8.67 -14.32 2.24
CA ASN A 586 7.54 -14.88 2.98
C ASN A 586 6.26 -14.68 2.18
N ARG A 587 5.40 -15.70 2.11
CA ARG A 587 4.07 -15.60 1.53
C ARG A 587 3.10 -15.05 2.55
N GLU A 588 2.55 -13.89 2.30
CA GLU A 588 1.50 -13.28 3.12
C GLU A 588 0.15 -13.97 2.87
N GLY A 589 -0.60 -14.23 3.94
CA GLY A 589 -1.93 -14.81 3.88
C GLY A 589 -2.04 -16.28 4.29
N ASP A 590 -0.92 -16.94 4.64
CA ASP A 590 -0.90 -18.33 5.11
C ASP A 590 -1.05 -18.51 6.63
N SER A 591 -1.51 -17.51 7.35
CA SER A 591 -1.84 -17.71 8.76
C SER A 591 -3.09 -18.59 8.90
N HIS A 592 -3.09 -19.49 9.87
CA HIS A 592 -4.13 -20.50 10.16
C HIS A 592 -5.58 -20.00 10.34
N ILE A 593 -5.84 -18.71 10.11
CA ILE A 593 -7.14 -18.06 10.26
C ILE A 593 -7.86 -17.87 8.91
N TYR A 594 -7.15 -17.93 7.78
CA TYR A 594 -7.74 -17.80 6.45
C TYR A 594 -7.73 -19.14 5.71
N ASP A 595 -8.77 -19.92 5.94
CA ASP A 595 -9.05 -21.20 5.26
C ASP A 595 -9.53 -21.00 3.80
N LYS A 596 -9.19 -19.86 3.18
CA LYS A 596 -9.54 -19.57 1.79
C LYS A 596 -8.26 -19.34 0.99
N ASP A 597 -8.00 -20.25 0.06
CA ASP A 597 -6.99 -20.10 -0.97
C ASP A 597 -7.07 -18.71 -1.63
N GLY A 598 -6.02 -17.92 -1.52
CA GLY A 598 -5.86 -16.69 -2.30
C GLY A 598 -5.91 -15.37 -1.53
N VAL A 599 -6.19 -15.33 -0.24
CA VAL A 599 -6.36 -14.11 0.55
C VAL A 599 -5.02 -13.56 1.03
N GLY A 600 -4.29 -12.82 0.23
CA GLY A 600 -3.02 -12.21 0.63
C GLY A 600 -2.34 -11.52 -0.54
N PHE A 601 -1.22 -10.86 -0.26
CA PHE A 601 -0.44 -10.16 -1.30
C PHE A 601 0.50 -11.09 -2.09
N GLY A 602 0.63 -12.36 -1.71
CA GLY A 602 1.62 -13.28 -2.26
C GLY A 602 2.97 -13.15 -1.55
N HIS A 603 4.07 -13.49 -2.25
CA HIS A 603 5.38 -13.45 -1.63
C HIS A 603 5.93 -12.03 -1.52
N LEU A 604 6.31 -11.65 -0.32
CA LEU A 604 7.13 -10.48 -0.03
C LEU A 604 8.60 -10.90 -0.06
N LEU A 605 9.33 -10.42 -1.05
CA LEU A 605 10.78 -10.59 -1.15
C LEU A 605 11.48 -9.54 -0.29
N ALA A 606 12.51 -9.96 0.44
CA ALA A 606 13.39 -9.10 1.22
C ALA A 606 14.83 -9.23 0.69
N VAL A 607 15.50 -8.12 0.40
CA VAL A 607 16.88 -8.10 -0.11
C VAL A 607 17.69 -7.08 0.66
N GLY A 608 18.91 -7.44 1.08
CA GLY A 608 19.79 -6.51 1.79
C GLY A 608 21.13 -7.09 2.17
N LYS A 609 21.79 -6.45 3.13
CA LYS A 609 23.07 -6.92 3.68
C LYS A 609 22.85 -8.17 4.50
N GLY A 610 23.59 -9.25 4.19
CA GLY A 610 23.59 -10.53 4.87
C GLY A 610 24.64 -10.65 5.97
N GLY A 611 24.79 -11.91 6.46
CA GLY A 611 25.70 -12.30 7.51
C GLY A 611 25.09 -12.22 8.91
N VAL A 612 25.89 -12.53 9.93
CA VAL A 612 25.45 -12.66 11.34
C VAL A 612 24.88 -11.37 11.95
N TYR A 613 25.11 -10.21 11.34
CA TYR A 613 24.63 -8.92 11.83
C TYR A 613 23.44 -8.36 11.03
N THR A 614 22.78 -9.16 10.22
CA THR A 614 21.65 -8.74 9.37
C THR A 614 20.55 -8.03 10.18
N GLU A 615 20.18 -8.59 11.33
CA GLU A 615 19.16 -8.04 12.23
C GLU A 615 19.59 -6.72 12.90
N VAL A 616 20.90 -6.52 13.08
CA VAL A 616 21.46 -5.30 13.70
C VAL A 616 21.48 -4.14 12.70
N TYR A 617 21.94 -4.40 11.48
CA TYR A 617 22.05 -3.36 10.45
C TYR A 617 20.71 -2.95 9.85
N LYS A 618 19.75 -3.87 9.77
CA LYS A 618 18.40 -3.65 9.20
C LYS A 618 18.43 -2.98 7.82
N ASP A 619 19.50 -3.22 7.04
CA ASP A 619 19.66 -2.71 5.67
C ASP A 619 18.96 -3.66 4.69
N ILE A 620 17.62 -3.75 4.82
CA ILE A 620 16.76 -4.62 4.03
C ILE A 620 15.70 -3.77 3.35
N LYS A 621 15.39 -4.11 2.10
CA LYS A 621 14.29 -3.55 1.32
C LYS A 621 13.38 -4.66 0.81
N HIS A 622 12.11 -4.33 0.64
CA HIS A 622 11.06 -5.29 0.32
C HIS A 622 10.43 -5.03 -1.06
N ALA A 623 10.00 -6.10 -1.72
CA ALA A 623 9.24 -6.08 -2.94
C ALA A 623 8.19 -7.19 -2.98
N LEU A 624 6.98 -6.91 -3.46
CA LEU A 624 6.04 -7.96 -3.81
C LEU A 624 6.42 -8.58 -5.16
N ILE A 625 6.56 -9.90 -5.22
CA ILE A 625 6.87 -10.61 -6.45
C ILE A 625 5.60 -11.19 -7.11
N PRO A 626 5.60 -11.41 -8.46
CA PRO A 626 6.71 -11.16 -9.39
C PRO A 626 6.93 -9.66 -9.66
N GLU A 627 8.21 -9.24 -9.76
CA GLU A 627 8.58 -7.87 -10.06
C GLU A 627 9.55 -7.81 -11.26
N ARG A 628 9.61 -6.65 -11.94
CA ARG A 628 10.48 -6.43 -13.10
C ARG A 628 11.92 -6.22 -12.67
N ARG A 629 12.84 -6.55 -13.58
CA ARG A 629 14.28 -6.39 -13.36
C ARG A 629 14.67 -4.98 -12.95
N GLU A 630 14.11 -3.97 -13.62
CA GLU A 630 14.39 -2.56 -13.35
C GLU A 630 13.92 -2.11 -11.95
N LYS A 631 12.79 -2.64 -11.49
CA LYS A 631 12.30 -2.37 -10.14
C LYS A 631 13.12 -3.10 -9.08
N ILE A 632 13.57 -4.33 -9.33
CA ILE A 632 14.50 -5.03 -8.44
C ILE A 632 15.81 -4.25 -8.32
N ASP A 633 16.35 -3.74 -9.43
CA ASP A 633 17.54 -2.89 -9.41
C ASP A 633 17.33 -1.59 -8.63
N SER A 634 16.17 -0.95 -8.81
CA SER A 634 15.77 0.25 -8.03
C SER A 634 15.70 -0.04 -6.53
N ILE A 635 15.06 -1.15 -6.14
CA ILE A 635 14.92 -1.55 -4.73
C ILE A 635 16.29 -1.88 -4.11
N LEU A 636 17.16 -2.54 -4.85
CA LEU A 636 18.54 -2.80 -4.42
C LEU A 636 19.31 -1.49 -4.22
N SER A 637 19.10 -0.49 -5.08
CA SER A 637 19.73 0.84 -4.98
C SER A 637 19.32 1.62 -3.73
N GLU A 638 18.16 1.31 -3.14
CA GLU A 638 17.69 1.92 -1.89
C GLU A 638 18.40 1.36 -0.64
N THR A 639 19.19 0.27 -0.77
CA THR A 639 19.99 -0.28 0.33
C THR A 639 21.30 0.47 0.51
N ASN A 640 21.81 0.54 1.73
CA ASN A 640 23.14 1.10 1.99
C ASN A 640 24.24 0.23 1.38
N VAL A 641 24.03 -1.10 1.35
CA VAL A 641 25.00 -2.05 0.79
C VAL A 641 25.20 -1.84 -0.72
N SER A 642 24.23 -1.26 -1.42
CA SER A 642 24.32 -0.90 -2.84
C SER A 642 25.55 -0.03 -3.12
N LYS A 643 25.90 0.93 -2.23
CA LYS A 643 27.08 1.78 -2.36
C LYS A 643 28.38 0.97 -2.37
N VAL A 644 28.42 -0.15 -1.64
CA VAL A 644 29.58 -1.04 -1.61
C VAL A 644 29.64 -1.85 -2.88
N ILE A 645 28.49 -2.34 -3.37
CA ILE A 645 28.36 -3.10 -4.64
C ILE A 645 28.86 -2.23 -5.81
N ASP A 646 28.53 -0.95 -5.83
CA ASP A 646 28.89 -0.01 -6.90
C ASP A 646 30.34 0.53 -6.80
N GLY A 647 31.11 0.11 -5.79
CA GLY A 647 32.53 0.45 -5.65
C GLY A 647 32.80 1.65 -4.75
N TYR A 648 32.75 1.45 -3.44
CA TYR A 648 32.98 2.50 -2.46
C TYR A 648 34.48 2.73 -2.18
N ARG A 649 34.91 4.02 -2.13
CA ARG A 649 36.29 4.46 -1.81
C ARG A 649 37.35 3.77 -2.66
N GLY A 650 37.15 3.68 -3.98
CA GLY A 650 38.11 3.13 -4.92
C GLY A 650 38.24 1.62 -4.96
N LYS A 651 37.35 0.88 -4.26
CA LYS A 651 37.23 -0.55 -4.40
C LYS A 651 36.53 -0.91 -5.72
N PRO A 652 36.81 -2.08 -6.32
CA PRO A 652 36.16 -2.50 -7.55
C PRO A 652 34.66 -2.70 -7.35
N LYS A 653 33.90 -2.54 -8.45
CA LYS A 653 32.48 -2.85 -8.47
C LYS A 653 32.27 -4.37 -8.38
N LEU A 654 31.25 -4.77 -7.63
CA LEU A 654 30.86 -6.17 -7.54
C LEU A 654 29.83 -6.54 -8.63
N ALA A 655 29.58 -7.83 -8.80
CA ALA A 655 28.72 -8.38 -9.85
C ALA A 655 27.20 -8.10 -9.60
N ARG A 656 26.82 -6.82 -9.58
CA ARG A 656 25.43 -6.37 -9.36
C ARG A 656 24.43 -7.05 -10.28
N GLU A 657 24.76 -7.15 -11.59
CA GLU A 657 23.88 -7.77 -12.58
C GLU A 657 23.65 -9.27 -12.29
N LYS A 658 24.68 -9.98 -11.77
CA LYS A 658 24.54 -11.38 -11.36
C LYS A 658 23.65 -11.56 -10.13
N LEU A 659 23.70 -10.60 -9.19
CA LEU A 659 22.80 -10.57 -8.04
C LEU A 659 21.35 -10.36 -8.49
N ILE A 660 21.10 -9.42 -9.41
CA ILE A 660 19.78 -9.19 -9.99
C ILE A 660 19.29 -10.44 -10.75
N ASP A 661 20.15 -11.07 -11.57
CA ASP A 661 19.84 -12.33 -12.25
C ASP A 661 19.44 -13.44 -11.26
N LEU A 662 20.15 -13.55 -10.15
CA LEU A 662 19.83 -14.50 -9.08
C LEU A 662 18.43 -14.21 -8.49
N ILE A 663 18.13 -12.95 -8.17
CA ILE A 663 16.82 -12.56 -7.64
C ILE A 663 15.71 -12.88 -8.65
N MET A 664 15.92 -12.66 -9.94
CA MET A 664 14.95 -12.99 -10.98
C MET A 664 14.69 -14.51 -11.09
N LYS A 665 15.72 -15.34 -10.90
CA LYS A 665 15.58 -16.80 -10.85
C LYS A 665 14.81 -17.25 -9.60
N ILE A 666 15.09 -16.65 -8.45
CA ILE A 666 14.39 -16.89 -7.19
C ILE A 666 12.89 -16.54 -7.33
N GLN A 667 12.55 -15.41 -7.92
CA GLN A 667 11.14 -15.08 -8.19
C GLN A 667 10.48 -16.14 -9.08
N SER A 668 11.17 -16.60 -10.13
CA SER A 668 10.66 -17.65 -11.01
C SER A 668 10.39 -18.95 -10.25
N MET A 669 11.26 -19.29 -9.29
CA MET A 669 11.11 -20.44 -8.40
C MET A 669 9.87 -20.31 -7.52
N LEU A 670 9.74 -19.21 -6.80
CA LEU A 670 8.62 -18.97 -5.85
C LEU A 670 7.26 -18.85 -6.57
N VAL A 671 7.22 -18.30 -7.78
CA VAL A 671 5.98 -18.25 -8.58
C VAL A 671 5.63 -19.64 -9.15
N THR A 672 6.62 -20.47 -9.46
CA THR A 672 6.42 -21.83 -10.00
C THR A 672 5.98 -22.81 -8.92
N TYR A 673 6.51 -22.65 -7.70
CA TYR A 673 6.24 -23.50 -6.55
C TYR A 673 5.53 -22.69 -5.44
N PRO A 674 4.22 -22.44 -5.57
CA PRO A 674 3.46 -21.71 -4.55
C PRO A 674 3.39 -22.45 -3.20
N GLU A 675 3.69 -23.74 -3.19
CA GLU A 675 3.82 -24.55 -1.99
C GLU A 675 4.99 -24.10 -1.09
N ILE A 676 6.00 -23.42 -1.65
CA ILE A 676 7.07 -22.79 -0.88
C ILE A 676 6.54 -21.50 -0.28
N VAL A 677 6.24 -21.51 1.01
CA VAL A 677 5.62 -20.38 1.73
C VAL A 677 6.65 -19.42 2.31
N SER A 678 7.85 -19.90 2.60
CA SER A 678 8.94 -19.07 3.11
C SER A 678 10.29 -19.56 2.59
N MET A 679 11.22 -18.63 2.47
CA MET A 679 12.59 -18.89 2.02
C MET A 679 13.55 -17.98 2.77
N ASP A 680 14.68 -18.56 3.17
CA ASP A 680 15.81 -17.84 3.76
C ASP A 680 17.09 -18.22 3.02
N ILE A 681 17.73 -17.24 2.38
CA ILE A 681 19.05 -17.37 1.77
C ILE A 681 19.99 -16.40 2.50
N ASN A 682 20.84 -16.96 3.35
CA ASN A 682 21.79 -16.16 4.14
C ASN A 682 23.04 -17.02 4.51
N PRO A 683 24.19 -16.73 3.85
CA PRO A 683 24.43 -15.65 2.91
C PRO A 683 24.36 -16.04 1.41
N VAL A 684 24.20 -15.04 0.58
CA VAL A 684 24.66 -15.03 -0.82
C VAL A 684 26.05 -14.39 -0.85
N MET A 685 27.05 -15.10 -1.33
CA MET A 685 28.41 -14.60 -1.49
C MET A 685 28.54 -13.81 -2.78
N LEU A 686 28.88 -12.51 -2.68
CA LEU A 686 29.03 -11.62 -3.82
C LEU A 686 30.48 -11.13 -3.95
N ASN A 687 31.04 -11.30 -5.14
CA ASN A 687 32.35 -10.74 -5.54
C ASN A 687 32.24 -10.01 -6.89
N GLU A 688 33.37 -9.73 -7.55
CA GLU A 688 33.44 -8.99 -8.80
C GLU A 688 32.86 -9.77 -10.00
N GLU A 689 32.71 -11.10 -9.90
CA GLU A 689 32.37 -11.97 -11.04
C GLU A 689 31.01 -12.65 -10.88
N ARG A 690 30.61 -13.02 -9.64
CA ARG A 690 29.45 -13.88 -9.41
C ARG A 690 28.71 -13.59 -8.10
N ALA A 691 27.46 -14.05 -8.05
CA ALA A 691 26.62 -14.12 -6.86
C ALA A 691 26.25 -15.59 -6.61
N VAL A 692 26.67 -16.15 -5.48
CA VAL A 692 26.59 -17.60 -5.20
C VAL A 692 25.82 -17.84 -3.90
N VAL A 693 24.81 -18.69 -3.95
CA VAL A 693 24.01 -19.10 -2.77
C VAL A 693 24.80 -20.16 -1.99
N VAL A 694 25.17 -19.89 -0.74
CA VAL A 694 25.90 -20.89 0.09
C VAL A 694 25.04 -21.49 1.18
N ASP A 695 23.98 -20.84 1.60
CA ASP A 695 22.98 -21.42 2.49
C ASP A 695 21.57 -21.03 2.07
N ILE A 696 20.69 -22.03 2.00
CA ILE A 696 19.29 -21.85 1.64
C ILE A 696 18.41 -22.73 2.52
N LYS A 697 17.31 -22.17 2.99
CA LYS A 697 16.24 -22.92 3.61
C LYS A 697 14.94 -22.62 2.90
N LEU A 698 14.24 -23.67 2.51
CA LEU A 698 12.93 -23.60 1.90
C LEU A 698 11.90 -24.18 2.87
N TYR A 699 10.87 -23.42 3.13
CA TYR A 699 9.76 -23.84 3.97
C TYR A 699 8.53 -24.03 3.09
N ALA A 700 7.91 -25.19 3.21
CA ALA A 700 6.76 -25.54 2.37
C ALA A 700 5.54 -25.88 3.22
N LYS A 701 4.37 -25.66 2.64
CA LYS A 701 3.05 -26.01 3.17
C LYS A 701 2.18 -26.51 2.01
N LYS A 702 1.23 -27.39 2.32
CA LYS A 702 0.27 -27.90 1.34
C LYS A 702 -0.69 -26.83 0.82
#